data_8c54a5c9ee336ec898e2a3090b57fadf
#
_entry.id   8c54a5c9ee336ec898e2a3090b57fadf
#
_cell.length_a   1.000
_cell.length_b   1.000
_cell.length_c   1.000
_cell.angle_alpha   90.00
_cell.angle_beta   90.00
_cell.angle_gamma   90.00
#
_symmetry.space_group_name_H-M   'P 1'
#
loop_
_entity.id
_entity.type
_entity.pdbx_description
1 polymer ?
#
loop_
_entity_poly.entity_id
_entity_poly.type
_entity_poly.pdbx_seq_one_letter_code
_entity_poly.pdbx_strand_id
1 'polypeptide(L)'
;MTRIILAVLGLIGLVLLLAPWVTISSDTEALTVGDNAGLPSLTDGTGLDVLVALSHQQVSQRNRAAKEIAHHLRQDPLVDEVLVTTPAPSEEFDSWVWENRLKLAPPAQSDLESQSMVRRLVEAKDYFSDAASIVFGDRFLRDPTGSYWRIIKRFESPGDAFPVVNGVWQSNDNSAAILHIRLVQFPFDAQALQDWSSALRDLAAHKGMTAHLLGVRVIAAETTQFNSTASARASTIASLLLVIWLIWSLRSVALVVHTFLPLALGVAAAIGVVNLAFGSVHILALAFGGVLLGLALDYPIHVMAHHGSRRSNANRLILLGAATTGLSFLAMVGTQVPALVQAGVFILVGLSVAAIASVVMPVPKRAEIRGIALSAFGFYLPAKAWIEATLIGAGLVTVVLFNQPPPITLFEPPEHIRTELAELNQKLVLPSSTYAIDVEGETLSALLENEVQLAAKLDQAIEDGDLHSYQMLSQWLSPSRALHSSVSDFQAEAELALEQAGMAVAFAEQQTLAFERALLAPGLQPEDLSRFPELQGLARRLSVSEGRWKERVELVLPQGSSQLDLTLTTPGAELVDLLAPIRQTMTDLRSRIASWLLAGLLCGMGVLAVGLGSRSEALRIFRTCCAVLGGSACIIIAVYGAFSIFHIVAMALVVGIGVDYDLILTGMKGDKDSKTSARSVFVCAGSTLIAFLVLSLSEVQILHQIGTTVTMGLMLMLFLTLAQTKRNEDL
;
A
#
# COMPACT_ATOMS: atom_id res chain seq x y z
N MET A 1 -20.60 19.12 41.13
CA MET A 1 -21.29 19.03 39.84
C MET A 1 -21.08 20.28 38.99
N THR A 2 -21.43 21.49 39.45
CA THR A 2 -21.35 22.75 38.68
C THR A 2 -19.94 23.04 38.14
N ARG A 3 -18.86 22.83 38.87
CA ARG A 3 -17.47 23.04 38.41
C ARG A 3 -17.02 22.02 37.37
N ILE A 4 -17.51 20.79 37.42
CA ILE A 4 -17.22 19.76 36.41
C ILE A 4 -17.95 20.10 35.10
N ILE A 5 -19.21 20.53 35.18
CA ILE A 5 -20.00 20.96 34.02
C ILE A 5 -19.34 22.17 33.35
N LEU A 6 -18.89 23.16 34.15
CA LEU A 6 -18.16 24.31 33.64
C LEU A 6 -16.82 23.93 32.98
N ALA A 7 -16.09 22.98 33.55
CA ALA A 7 -14.84 22.48 32.96
C ALA A 7 -15.07 21.72 31.63
N VAL A 8 -16.12 20.91 31.58
CA VAL A 8 -16.53 20.19 30.35
C VAL A 8 -17.01 21.18 29.29
N LEU A 9 -17.83 22.16 29.67
CA LEU A 9 -18.27 23.21 28.73
C LEU A 9 -17.11 24.09 28.24
N GLY A 10 -16.16 24.40 29.14
CA GLY A 10 -14.93 25.11 28.75
C GLY A 10 -14.05 24.29 27.79
N LEU A 11 -13.94 22.99 28.00
CA LEU A 11 -13.22 22.09 27.11
C LEU A 11 -13.91 21.95 25.74
N ILE A 12 -15.23 21.77 25.72
CA ILE A 12 -16.02 21.74 24.48
C ILE A 12 -15.85 23.07 23.73
N GLY A 13 -15.91 24.21 24.46
CA GLY A 13 -15.65 25.51 23.87
C GLY A 13 -14.24 25.66 23.29
N LEU A 14 -13.21 25.13 23.98
CA LEU A 14 -11.84 25.13 23.50
C LEU A 14 -11.66 24.26 22.25
N VAL A 15 -12.25 23.06 22.24
CA VAL A 15 -12.22 22.15 21.08
C VAL A 15 -12.95 22.79 19.88
N LEU A 16 -14.13 23.40 20.10
CA LEU A 16 -14.86 24.09 19.04
C LEU A 16 -14.12 25.35 18.53
N LEU A 17 -13.36 26.02 19.39
CA LEU A 17 -12.51 27.16 19.01
C LEU A 17 -11.27 26.72 18.19
N LEU A 18 -10.71 25.57 18.48
CA LEU A 18 -9.52 25.04 17.80
C LEU A 18 -9.86 24.25 16.53
N ALA A 19 -11.05 23.67 16.44
CA ALA A 19 -11.46 22.84 15.31
C ALA A 19 -11.30 23.49 13.92
N PRO A 20 -11.63 24.79 13.71
CA PRO A 20 -11.44 25.45 12.42
C PRO A 20 -9.98 25.65 12.01
N TRP A 21 -9.05 25.54 12.96
CA TRP A 21 -7.62 25.76 12.75
C TRP A 21 -6.82 24.46 12.60
N VAL A 22 -7.48 23.31 12.76
CA VAL A 22 -6.83 21.99 12.66
C VAL A 22 -7.02 21.46 11.26
N THR A 23 -5.92 21.38 10.52
CA THR A 23 -5.88 20.69 9.23
C THR A 23 -5.45 19.23 9.45
N ILE A 24 -6.23 18.28 8.93
CA ILE A 24 -5.89 16.84 8.97
C ILE A 24 -5.34 16.47 7.61
N SER A 25 -4.13 15.88 7.57
CA SER A 25 -3.52 15.38 6.36
C SER A 25 -3.50 13.84 6.35
N SER A 26 -3.65 13.28 5.15
CA SER A 26 -3.52 11.84 4.88
C SER A 26 -2.43 11.55 3.87
N ASP A 27 -1.44 12.43 3.74
CA ASP A 27 -0.37 12.32 2.76
C ASP A 27 0.45 11.05 2.95
N THR A 28 0.50 10.24 1.91
CA THR A 28 1.33 9.02 1.89
C THR A 28 2.82 9.32 1.90
N GLU A 29 3.22 10.51 1.43
CA GLU A 29 4.61 11.00 1.51
C GLU A 29 5.10 11.14 2.96
N ALA A 30 4.20 11.42 3.89
CA ALA A 30 4.54 11.49 5.32
C ALA A 30 4.96 10.14 5.94
N LEU A 31 4.82 9.04 5.19
CA LEU A 31 5.26 7.70 5.59
C LEU A 31 6.65 7.34 5.07
N THR A 32 7.27 8.20 4.27
CA THR A 32 8.55 7.97 3.63
C THR A 32 9.65 8.85 4.20
N VAL A 33 10.90 8.44 4.06
CA VAL A 33 12.09 9.18 4.53
C VAL A 33 12.81 9.75 3.32
N GLY A 34 12.81 11.10 3.16
CA GLY A 34 13.58 11.82 2.15
C GLY A 34 12.94 11.88 0.75
N ASP A 35 13.58 12.63 -0.16
CA ASP A 35 13.10 12.90 -1.53
C ASP A 35 13.07 11.66 -2.47
N ASN A 36 13.48 10.50 -2.00
CA ASN A 36 13.53 9.24 -2.76
C ASN A 36 12.39 8.30 -2.37
N ALA A 37 11.19 8.80 -2.29
CA ALA A 37 10.02 7.96 -2.18
C ALA A 37 9.74 7.28 -3.53
N GLY A 38 10.30 6.11 -3.75
CA GLY A 38 9.98 5.24 -4.89
C GLY A 38 8.57 4.65 -4.83
N LEU A 39 7.70 5.21 -3.98
CA LEU A 39 6.26 4.98 -4.03
C LEU A 39 5.69 5.94 -5.07
N PRO A 40 5.06 5.45 -6.15
CA PRO A 40 4.34 6.32 -7.06
C PRO A 40 3.35 7.12 -6.23
N SER A 41 3.51 8.43 -6.21
CA SER A 41 2.55 9.28 -5.51
C SER A 41 1.21 9.13 -6.22
N LEU A 42 0.14 8.86 -5.49
CA LEU A 42 -1.22 8.81 -6.05
C LEU A 42 -1.63 10.17 -6.64
N THR A 43 -0.81 11.20 -6.45
CA THR A 43 -1.00 12.56 -6.93
C THR A 43 -0.41 12.81 -8.33
N ASP A 44 0.60 12.04 -8.77
CA ASP A 44 1.37 12.34 -10.00
C ASP A 44 0.77 11.77 -11.29
N GLY A 45 -0.54 11.62 -11.38
CA GLY A 45 -1.20 11.11 -12.59
C GLY A 45 -1.00 9.62 -12.85
N THR A 46 -0.28 8.91 -11.98
CA THR A 46 -0.17 7.45 -12.01
C THR A 46 -1.42 6.81 -11.37
N GLY A 47 -1.87 5.69 -11.93
CA GLY A 47 -3.03 4.96 -11.41
C GLY A 47 -4.39 5.55 -11.77
N LEU A 48 -4.46 6.43 -12.79
CA LEU A 48 -5.71 6.97 -13.32
C LEU A 48 -6.47 5.94 -14.18
N ASP A 49 -5.78 4.93 -14.66
CA ASP A 49 -6.36 3.90 -15.51
C ASP A 49 -7.12 2.86 -14.66
N VAL A 50 -8.35 2.56 -15.09
CA VAL A 50 -9.23 1.57 -14.48
C VAL A 50 -9.69 0.61 -15.57
N LEU A 51 -9.42 -0.68 -15.38
CA LEU A 51 -9.98 -1.74 -16.21
C LEU A 51 -11.28 -2.22 -15.57
N VAL A 52 -12.32 -2.33 -16.39
CA VAL A 52 -13.61 -2.85 -15.96
C VAL A 52 -13.94 -4.10 -16.76
N ALA A 53 -14.11 -5.21 -16.07
CA ALA A 53 -14.56 -6.46 -16.66
C ALA A 53 -16.07 -6.64 -16.42
N LEU A 54 -16.87 -6.64 -17.50
CA LEU A 54 -18.31 -6.86 -17.47
C LEU A 54 -18.61 -8.30 -17.82
N SER A 55 -19.06 -9.08 -16.84
CA SER A 55 -19.34 -10.51 -17.00
C SER A 55 -20.83 -10.79 -17.27
N HIS A 56 -21.11 -11.62 -18.28
CA HIS A 56 -22.45 -12.16 -18.60
C HIS A 56 -22.34 -13.35 -19.55
N GLN A 57 -23.28 -14.28 -19.49
CA GLN A 57 -23.24 -15.51 -20.29
C GLN A 57 -23.38 -15.25 -21.80
N GLN A 58 -24.18 -14.27 -22.20
CA GLN A 58 -24.47 -13.98 -23.62
C GLN A 58 -23.55 -12.84 -24.13
N VAL A 59 -22.68 -13.15 -25.09
CA VAL A 59 -21.71 -12.20 -25.68
C VAL A 59 -22.40 -10.98 -26.29
N SER A 60 -23.52 -11.17 -27.01
CA SER A 60 -24.24 -10.07 -27.67
C SER A 60 -24.84 -9.06 -26.69
N GLN A 61 -25.39 -9.53 -25.55
CA GLN A 61 -25.92 -8.67 -24.51
C GLN A 61 -24.77 -7.94 -23.78
N ARG A 62 -23.69 -8.66 -23.50
CA ARG A 62 -22.48 -8.13 -22.86
C ARG A 62 -21.86 -6.99 -23.67
N ASN A 63 -21.69 -7.20 -24.99
CA ASN A 63 -21.10 -6.18 -25.86
C ASN A 63 -22.01 -4.95 -26.02
N ARG A 64 -23.35 -5.15 -26.06
CA ARG A 64 -24.30 -4.04 -26.08
C ARG A 64 -24.22 -3.24 -24.77
N ALA A 65 -24.26 -3.92 -23.62
CA ALA A 65 -24.15 -3.28 -22.32
C ALA A 65 -22.81 -2.52 -22.17
N ALA A 66 -21.69 -3.10 -22.60
CA ALA A 66 -20.39 -2.44 -22.59
C ALA A 66 -20.38 -1.12 -23.35
N LYS A 67 -20.96 -1.10 -24.57
CA LYS A 67 -21.07 0.13 -25.39
C LYS A 67 -21.99 1.17 -24.75
N GLU A 68 -23.11 0.75 -24.18
CA GLU A 68 -24.04 1.66 -23.50
C GLU A 68 -23.45 2.25 -22.20
N ILE A 69 -22.77 1.42 -21.40
CA ILE A 69 -22.07 1.87 -20.19
C ILE A 69 -20.95 2.84 -20.57
N ALA A 70 -20.15 2.51 -21.59
CA ALA A 70 -19.11 3.41 -22.08
C ALA A 70 -19.68 4.76 -22.57
N HIS A 71 -20.84 4.76 -23.25
CA HIS A 71 -21.50 5.99 -23.64
C HIS A 71 -21.95 6.83 -22.44
N HIS A 72 -22.45 6.21 -21.38
CA HIS A 72 -22.85 6.88 -20.16
C HIS A 72 -21.63 7.48 -19.43
N LEU A 73 -20.55 6.70 -19.30
CA LEU A 73 -19.33 7.11 -18.61
C LEU A 73 -18.58 8.26 -19.30
N ARG A 74 -18.70 8.40 -20.62
CA ARG A 74 -18.14 9.57 -21.35
C ARG A 74 -18.78 10.90 -20.95
N GLN A 75 -19.92 10.89 -20.26
CA GLN A 75 -20.61 12.07 -19.74
C GLN A 75 -20.30 12.33 -18.27
N ASP A 76 -19.55 11.42 -17.63
CA ASP A 76 -19.19 11.53 -16.22
C ASP A 76 -18.02 12.49 -16.04
N PRO A 77 -18.13 13.50 -15.13
CA PRO A 77 -17.07 14.49 -14.92
C PRO A 77 -15.76 13.92 -14.36
N LEU A 78 -15.77 12.72 -13.76
CA LEU A 78 -14.57 12.06 -13.26
C LEU A 78 -13.84 11.24 -14.34
N VAL A 79 -14.42 11.12 -15.52
CA VAL A 79 -13.90 10.28 -16.61
C VAL A 79 -13.34 11.16 -17.72
N ASP A 80 -12.07 10.95 -18.05
CA ASP A 80 -11.38 11.62 -19.16
C ASP A 80 -11.61 10.84 -20.48
N GLU A 81 -11.41 9.53 -20.44
CA GLU A 81 -11.53 8.68 -21.62
C GLU A 81 -12.16 7.31 -21.29
N VAL A 82 -12.94 6.78 -22.22
CA VAL A 82 -13.47 5.40 -22.14
C VAL A 82 -13.26 4.70 -23.47
N LEU A 83 -12.50 3.62 -23.44
CA LEU A 83 -12.24 2.73 -24.57
C LEU A 83 -12.91 1.38 -24.37
N VAL A 84 -13.53 0.86 -25.42
CA VAL A 84 -14.12 -0.50 -25.48
C VAL A 84 -13.43 -1.36 -26.53
N THR A 85 -12.60 -0.74 -27.36
CA THR A 85 -11.80 -1.32 -28.41
C THR A 85 -10.65 -0.36 -28.75
N THR A 86 -9.62 -0.83 -29.42
CA THR A 86 -8.56 0.04 -29.93
C THR A 86 -9.17 1.08 -30.89
N PRO A 87 -8.97 2.38 -30.66
CA PRO A 87 -9.44 3.39 -31.61
C PRO A 87 -8.72 3.23 -32.96
N ALA A 88 -9.42 3.56 -34.05
CA ALA A 88 -8.77 3.61 -35.36
C ALA A 88 -7.63 4.65 -35.33
N PRO A 89 -6.50 4.36 -35.99
CA PRO A 89 -5.40 5.30 -36.06
C PRO A 89 -5.84 6.65 -36.64
N SER A 90 -5.33 7.75 -36.10
CA SER A 90 -5.57 9.08 -36.66
C SER A 90 -4.96 9.21 -38.05
N GLU A 91 -5.51 10.08 -38.92
CA GLU A 91 -4.96 10.30 -40.26
C GLU A 91 -3.51 10.79 -40.21
N GLU A 92 -3.14 11.56 -39.19
CA GLU A 92 -1.80 12.06 -38.98
C GLU A 92 -0.84 10.92 -38.64
N PHE A 93 -1.23 10.05 -37.68
CA PHE A 93 -0.46 8.88 -37.30
C PHE A 93 -0.30 7.90 -38.48
N ASP A 94 -1.40 7.63 -39.17
CA ASP A 94 -1.41 6.75 -40.31
C ASP A 94 -0.46 7.26 -41.46
N SER A 95 -0.44 8.58 -41.69
CA SER A 95 0.48 9.20 -42.64
C SER A 95 1.93 9.11 -42.16
N TRP A 96 2.19 9.33 -40.89
CA TRP A 96 3.50 9.17 -40.28
C TRP A 96 4.02 7.72 -40.38
N VAL A 97 3.17 6.73 -40.08
CA VAL A 97 3.49 5.30 -40.26
C VAL A 97 3.83 5.00 -41.71
N TRP A 98 3.06 5.55 -42.66
CA TRP A 98 3.30 5.38 -44.11
C TRP A 98 4.68 5.89 -44.50
N GLU A 99 5.07 7.08 -44.09
CA GLU A 99 6.34 7.68 -44.37
C GLU A 99 7.52 6.92 -43.77
N ASN A 100 7.37 6.43 -42.55
CA ASN A 100 8.44 5.80 -41.77
C ASN A 100 8.45 4.25 -41.87
N ARG A 101 7.56 3.64 -42.66
CA ARG A 101 7.31 2.19 -42.66
C ARG A 101 8.53 1.30 -42.85
N LEU A 102 9.50 1.70 -43.67
CA LEU A 102 10.72 0.92 -43.93
C LEU A 102 11.71 0.98 -42.74
N LYS A 103 11.61 2.00 -41.88
CA LYS A 103 12.40 2.12 -40.66
C LYS A 103 11.75 1.43 -39.49
N LEU A 104 10.42 1.47 -39.42
CA LEU A 104 9.63 0.85 -38.35
C LEU A 104 9.53 -0.67 -38.54
N ALA A 105 9.38 -1.14 -39.79
CA ALA A 105 9.33 -2.56 -40.14
C ALA A 105 10.13 -2.83 -41.40
N PRO A 106 11.47 -2.84 -41.32
CA PRO A 106 12.33 -3.06 -42.51
C PRO A 106 11.98 -4.41 -43.13
N PRO A 107 11.85 -4.45 -44.49
CA PRO A 107 11.58 -5.69 -45.21
C PRO A 107 12.81 -6.62 -45.13
N ALA A 108 12.59 -7.92 -45.06
CA ALA A 108 13.65 -8.89 -45.28
C ALA A 108 14.06 -8.90 -46.73
N GLN A 109 15.25 -9.42 -47.07
CA GLN A 109 15.72 -9.51 -48.47
C GLN A 109 14.72 -10.31 -49.32
N SER A 110 14.15 -11.38 -48.80
CA SER A 110 13.11 -12.17 -49.47
C SER A 110 11.80 -11.41 -49.71
N ASP A 111 11.54 -10.34 -48.96
CA ASP A 111 10.36 -9.49 -49.17
C ASP A 111 10.50 -8.55 -50.37
N LEU A 112 11.74 -8.31 -50.80
CA LEU A 112 12.09 -7.49 -51.95
C LEU A 112 12.15 -8.30 -53.24
N GLU A 113 11.98 -9.62 -53.19
CA GLU A 113 11.92 -10.47 -54.38
C GLU A 113 10.54 -10.42 -55.04
N SER A 114 10.47 -10.43 -56.35
CA SER A 114 9.24 -10.34 -57.14
C SER A 114 8.19 -11.38 -56.74
N GLN A 115 8.58 -12.62 -56.44
CA GLN A 115 7.64 -13.67 -56.02
C GLN A 115 6.88 -13.32 -54.73
N SER A 116 7.57 -12.71 -53.76
CA SER A 116 6.93 -12.26 -52.48
C SER A 116 6.05 -11.05 -52.73
N MET A 117 6.45 -10.14 -53.57
CA MET A 117 5.65 -8.99 -53.96
C MET A 117 4.39 -9.41 -54.73
N VAL A 118 4.48 -10.36 -55.66
CA VAL A 118 3.32 -10.92 -56.39
C VAL A 118 2.30 -11.48 -55.46
N ARG A 119 2.71 -12.28 -54.49
CA ARG A 119 1.78 -12.87 -53.48
C ARG A 119 1.00 -11.76 -52.76
N ARG A 120 1.69 -10.71 -52.29
CA ARG A 120 1.05 -9.60 -51.58
C ARG A 120 0.15 -8.76 -52.49
N LEU A 121 0.54 -8.54 -53.73
CA LEU A 121 -0.29 -7.82 -54.69
C LEU A 121 -1.58 -8.60 -55.03
N VAL A 122 -1.49 -9.93 -55.14
CA VAL A 122 -2.67 -10.79 -55.32
C VAL A 122 -3.55 -10.82 -54.07
N GLU A 123 -2.98 -10.98 -52.88
CA GLU A 123 -3.70 -10.90 -51.64
C GLU A 123 -4.40 -9.53 -51.48
N ALA A 124 -3.71 -8.44 -51.84
CA ALA A 124 -4.31 -7.11 -51.83
C ALA A 124 -5.50 -7.02 -52.78
N LYS A 125 -5.43 -7.61 -53.98
CA LYS A 125 -6.52 -7.62 -54.96
C LYS A 125 -7.78 -8.34 -54.43
N ASP A 126 -7.61 -9.43 -53.69
CA ASP A 126 -8.72 -10.16 -53.07
C ASP A 126 -9.32 -9.36 -51.92
N TYR A 127 -8.53 -8.63 -51.17
CA TYR A 127 -8.98 -7.74 -50.08
C TYR A 127 -9.81 -6.55 -50.59
N PHE A 128 -9.52 -6.06 -51.81
CA PHE A 128 -10.28 -4.97 -52.45
C PHE A 128 -11.71 -5.30 -52.86
N SER A 129 -12.09 -6.56 -52.80
CA SER A 129 -13.49 -6.97 -53.06
C SER A 129 -14.46 -6.56 -51.94
N ASP A 130 -13.95 -6.10 -50.80
CA ASP A 130 -14.76 -5.71 -49.62
C ASP A 130 -14.85 -4.18 -49.46
N ALA A 131 -16.02 -3.64 -49.14
CA ALA A 131 -16.30 -2.19 -49.13
C ALA A 131 -15.46 -1.39 -48.09
N ALA A 132 -14.91 -2.06 -47.08
CA ALA A 132 -14.01 -1.45 -46.08
C ALA A 132 -12.62 -1.13 -46.62
N SER A 133 -12.24 -1.69 -47.78
CA SER A 133 -10.89 -1.61 -48.38
C SER A 133 -10.61 -0.32 -49.15
N ILE A 134 -11.62 0.52 -49.38
CA ILE A 134 -11.51 1.71 -50.25
C ILE A 134 -10.55 2.76 -49.65
N VAL A 135 -10.45 2.84 -48.33
CA VAL A 135 -9.64 3.85 -47.64
C VAL A 135 -8.13 3.48 -47.63
N PHE A 136 -7.80 2.21 -47.51
CA PHE A 136 -6.43 1.72 -47.37
C PHE A 136 -5.83 1.19 -48.72
N GLY A 137 -6.67 1.04 -49.74
CA GLY A 137 -6.32 0.34 -50.96
C GLY A 137 -5.17 0.94 -51.76
N ASP A 138 -5.08 2.25 -51.82
CA ASP A 138 -4.03 2.95 -52.54
C ASP A 138 -2.64 2.69 -51.91
N ARG A 139 -2.55 2.65 -50.59
CA ARG A 139 -1.29 2.38 -49.84
C ARG A 139 -0.82 0.93 -50.00
N PHE A 140 -1.76 -0.01 -50.05
CA PHE A 140 -1.46 -1.42 -50.30
C PHE A 140 -0.78 -1.64 -51.64
N LEU A 141 -1.29 -1.00 -52.68
CA LEU A 141 -0.73 -1.09 -54.02
C LEU A 141 0.63 -0.42 -54.12
N ARG A 142 0.89 0.61 -53.33
CA ARG A 142 2.15 1.37 -53.33
C ARG A 142 3.21 0.77 -52.41
N ASP A 143 2.89 -0.21 -51.55
CA ASP A 143 3.85 -0.88 -50.66
C ASP A 143 3.90 -2.39 -50.92
N PRO A 144 4.50 -2.88 -52.01
CA PRO A 144 4.62 -4.30 -52.29
C PRO A 144 5.53 -5.04 -51.29
N THR A 145 6.31 -4.29 -50.43
CA THR A 145 7.12 -4.87 -49.36
C THR A 145 6.30 -5.34 -48.20
N GLY A 146 5.07 -4.82 -48.03
CA GLY A 146 4.18 -5.12 -46.92
C GLY A 146 4.59 -4.54 -45.56
N SER A 147 5.57 -3.61 -45.57
CA SER A 147 6.09 -2.99 -44.32
C SER A 147 5.01 -2.18 -43.61
N TYR A 148 4.24 -1.38 -44.33
CA TYR A 148 3.14 -0.60 -43.78
C TYR A 148 2.08 -1.50 -43.14
N TRP A 149 1.67 -2.57 -43.87
CA TRP A 149 0.64 -3.47 -43.36
C TRP A 149 1.07 -4.23 -42.11
N ARG A 150 2.32 -4.64 -42.03
CA ARG A 150 2.88 -5.27 -40.83
C ARG A 150 2.73 -4.39 -39.60
N ILE A 151 2.95 -3.08 -39.77
CA ILE A 151 2.82 -2.12 -38.66
C ILE A 151 1.34 -1.94 -38.29
N ILE A 152 0.49 -1.59 -39.27
CA ILE A 152 -0.94 -1.33 -38.98
C ILE A 152 -1.60 -2.54 -38.34
N LYS A 153 -1.35 -3.75 -38.84
CA LYS A 153 -1.88 -4.97 -38.25
C LYS A 153 -1.47 -5.18 -36.79
N ARG A 154 -0.24 -4.76 -36.42
CA ARG A 154 0.23 -4.82 -35.06
C ARG A 154 -0.46 -3.79 -34.15
N PHE A 155 -0.75 -2.60 -34.69
CA PHE A 155 -1.50 -1.57 -33.96
C PHE A 155 -3.00 -1.87 -33.87
N GLU A 156 -3.60 -2.56 -34.86
CA GLU A 156 -4.99 -3.03 -34.78
C GLU A 156 -5.19 -4.13 -33.73
N SER A 157 -4.17 -4.93 -33.50
CA SER A 157 -4.15 -5.97 -32.47
C SER A 157 -2.96 -5.69 -31.54
N PRO A 158 -3.06 -4.73 -30.62
CA PRO A 158 -1.98 -4.39 -29.70
C PRO A 158 -1.72 -5.56 -28.76
N GLY A 159 -0.78 -6.43 -29.17
CA GLY A 159 -0.35 -7.64 -28.42
C GLY A 159 -1.48 -8.43 -27.80
N ASP A 160 -1.39 -9.69 -27.63
CA ASP A 160 -2.41 -10.66 -27.15
C ASP A 160 -3.23 -10.28 -25.88
N ALA A 161 -3.26 -9.00 -25.48
CA ALA A 161 -3.89 -8.56 -24.24
C ALA A 161 -5.40 -8.85 -24.21
N PHE A 162 -6.14 -8.49 -25.28
CA PHE A 162 -7.58 -8.69 -25.29
C PHE A 162 -8.09 -8.95 -26.71
N PRO A 163 -8.67 -10.13 -26.99
CA PRO A 163 -9.31 -10.40 -28.27
C PRO A 163 -10.52 -9.48 -28.50
N VAL A 164 -10.72 -9.02 -29.72
CA VAL A 164 -11.84 -8.15 -30.11
C VAL A 164 -12.97 -8.97 -30.72
N VAL A 165 -14.17 -8.90 -30.16
CA VAL A 165 -15.36 -9.53 -30.69
C VAL A 165 -16.47 -8.49 -30.88
N ASN A 166 -16.89 -8.28 -32.15
CA ASN A 166 -17.88 -7.26 -32.52
C ASN A 166 -17.54 -5.84 -32.05
N GLY A 167 -16.24 -5.47 -32.15
CA GLY A 167 -15.75 -4.16 -31.75
C GLY A 167 -15.76 -3.89 -30.24
N VAL A 168 -15.56 -4.93 -29.43
CA VAL A 168 -15.41 -4.84 -27.97
C VAL A 168 -14.33 -5.81 -27.51
N TRP A 169 -13.40 -5.36 -26.71
CA TRP A 169 -12.39 -6.20 -26.06
C TRP A 169 -13.05 -7.25 -25.17
N GLN A 170 -12.54 -8.46 -25.20
CA GLN A 170 -12.99 -9.57 -24.38
C GLN A 170 -11.83 -10.08 -23.50
N SER A 171 -12.17 -10.69 -22.37
CA SER A 171 -11.21 -11.49 -21.61
C SER A 171 -10.72 -12.69 -22.42
N ASN A 172 -9.56 -13.25 -22.08
CA ASN A 172 -8.96 -14.37 -22.83
C ASN A 172 -9.86 -15.63 -22.87
N ASP A 173 -10.62 -15.84 -21.79
CA ASP A 173 -11.62 -16.91 -21.67
C ASP A 173 -12.98 -16.57 -22.33
N ASN A 174 -13.09 -15.39 -22.94
CA ASN A 174 -14.31 -14.84 -23.53
C ASN A 174 -15.51 -14.81 -22.54
N SER A 175 -15.24 -14.67 -21.24
CA SER A 175 -16.29 -14.60 -20.20
C SER A 175 -16.72 -13.16 -19.87
N ALA A 176 -15.88 -12.17 -20.15
CA ALA A 176 -16.12 -10.77 -19.82
C ALA A 176 -15.80 -9.82 -21.00
N ALA A 177 -16.55 -8.73 -21.12
CA ALA A 177 -16.18 -7.58 -21.95
C ALA A 177 -15.32 -6.62 -21.14
N ILE A 178 -14.26 -6.09 -21.76
CA ILE A 178 -13.30 -5.24 -21.08
C ILE A 178 -13.50 -3.79 -21.53
N LEU A 179 -13.56 -2.88 -20.55
CA LEU A 179 -13.51 -1.44 -20.77
C LEU A 179 -12.24 -0.91 -20.11
N HIS A 180 -11.55 -0.03 -20.81
CA HIS A 180 -10.48 0.77 -20.24
C HIS A 180 -11.00 2.18 -20.01
N ILE A 181 -10.94 2.64 -18.77
CA ILE A 181 -11.42 3.94 -18.33
C ILE A 181 -10.22 4.72 -17.81
N ARG A 182 -10.04 5.93 -18.28
CA ARG A 182 -9.10 6.87 -17.73
C ARG A 182 -9.83 7.93 -16.92
N LEU A 183 -9.43 8.09 -15.67
CA LEU A 183 -9.99 9.12 -14.79
C LEU A 183 -9.28 10.46 -15.03
N VAL A 184 -10.01 11.56 -14.83
CA VAL A 184 -9.42 12.89 -14.82
C VAL A 184 -8.39 12.97 -13.68
N GLN A 185 -7.36 13.79 -13.86
CA GLN A 185 -6.41 14.06 -12.78
C GLN A 185 -7.06 14.95 -11.71
N PHE A 186 -7.24 14.38 -10.51
CA PHE A 186 -7.76 15.10 -9.35
C PHE A 186 -7.07 14.60 -8.07
N PRO A 187 -7.05 15.38 -6.97
CA PRO A 187 -6.57 14.93 -5.69
C PRO A 187 -7.29 13.66 -5.25
N PHE A 188 -6.58 12.74 -4.58
CA PHE A 188 -7.18 11.48 -4.14
C PHE A 188 -8.32 11.73 -3.16
N ASP A 189 -9.53 11.37 -3.55
CA ASP A 189 -10.75 11.40 -2.73
C ASP A 189 -11.39 10.02 -2.70
N ALA A 190 -11.18 9.32 -1.58
CA ALA A 190 -11.67 7.96 -1.40
C ALA A 190 -13.20 7.87 -1.45
N GLN A 191 -13.91 8.88 -0.94
CA GLN A 191 -15.38 8.89 -0.94
C GLN A 191 -15.94 9.08 -2.35
N ALA A 192 -15.41 10.05 -3.10
CA ALA A 192 -15.84 10.28 -4.48
C ALA A 192 -15.60 9.06 -5.38
N LEU A 193 -14.42 8.41 -5.23
CA LEU A 193 -14.10 7.19 -5.98
C LEU A 193 -14.97 6.00 -5.58
N GLN A 194 -15.30 5.87 -4.30
CA GLN A 194 -16.21 4.84 -3.81
C GLN A 194 -17.63 5.02 -4.35
N ASP A 195 -18.14 6.26 -4.31
CA ASP A 195 -19.46 6.60 -4.83
C ASP A 195 -19.52 6.33 -6.34
N TRP A 196 -18.46 6.71 -7.08
CA TRP A 196 -18.34 6.44 -8.52
C TRP A 196 -18.28 4.94 -8.82
N SER A 197 -17.43 4.17 -8.11
CA SER A 197 -17.29 2.72 -8.36
C SER A 197 -18.58 1.96 -8.04
N SER A 198 -19.29 2.35 -6.98
CA SER A 198 -20.58 1.75 -6.63
C SER A 198 -21.67 2.10 -7.64
N ALA A 199 -21.74 3.35 -8.12
CA ALA A 199 -22.66 3.77 -9.17
C ALA A 199 -22.43 3.01 -10.48
N LEU A 200 -21.16 2.74 -10.82
CA LEU A 200 -20.81 1.93 -11.99
C LEU A 200 -21.25 0.47 -11.84
N ARG A 201 -21.04 -0.14 -10.66
CA ARG A 201 -21.53 -1.50 -10.38
C ARG A 201 -23.06 -1.57 -10.43
N ASP A 202 -23.74 -0.58 -9.87
CA ASP A 202 -25.20 -0.51 -9.92
C ASP A 202 -25.72 -0.35 -11.36
N LEU A 203 -25.07 0.50 -12.17
CA LEU A 203 -25.39 0.66 -13.58
C LEU A 203 -25.23 -0.65 -14.36
N ALA A 204 -24.15 -1.40 -14.10
CA ALA A 204 -23.93 -2.71 -14.68
C ALA A 204 -24.98 -3.73 -14.22
N ALA A 205 -25.31 -3.75 -12.93
CA ALA A 205 -26.32 -4.64 -12.35
C ALA A 205 -27.71 -4.40 -12.93
N HIS A 206 -28.11 -3.14 -13.16
CA HIS A 206 -29.37 -2.79 -13.84
C HIS A 206 -29.45 -3.33 -15.26
N LYS A 207 -28.32 -3.58 -15.91
CA LYS A 207 -28.23 -4.20 -17.24
C LYS A 207 -28.02 -5.73 -17.18
N GLY A 208 -28.10 -6.31 -15.98
CA GLY A 208 -27.89 -7.74 -15.74
C GLY A 208 -26.44 -8.21 -15.83
N MET A 209 -25.48 -7.28 -15.72
CA MET A 209 -24.04 -7.55 -15.77
C MET A 209 -23.43 -7.52 -14.36
N THR A 210 -22.37 -8.29 -14.16
CA THR A 210 -21.48 -8.13 -13.00
C THR A 210 -20.26 -7.34 -13.44
N ALA A 211 -19.98 -6.23 -12.77
CA ALA A 211 -18.81 -5.39 -13.05
C ALA A 211 -17.73 -5.62 -11.99
N HIS A 212 -16.52 -5.95 -12.43
CA HIS A 212 -15.32 -6.03 -11.62
C HIS A 212 -14.38 -4.91 -12.05
N LEU A 213 -13.87 -4.14 -11.06
CA LEU A 213 -13.05 -2.96 -11.31
C LEU A 213 -11.62 -3.21 -10.85
N LEU A 214 -10.66 -2.96 -11.73
CA LEU A 214 -9.24 -3.03 -11.46
C LEU A 214 -8.60 -1.65 -11.70
N GLY A 215 -8.23 -0.97 -10.67
CA GLY A 215 -7.56 0.33 -10.74
C GLY A 215 -6.96 0.69 -9.38
N VAL A 216 -5.70 1.13 -9.36
CA VAL A 216 -4.97 1.40 -8.11
C VAL A 216 -5.74 2.35 -7.20
N ARG A 217 -6.29 3.44 -7.76
CA ARG A 217 -7.05 4.43 -6.99
C ARG A 217 -8.40 3.89 -6.49
N VAL A 218 -9.08 3.06 -7.27
CA VAL A 218 -10.34 2.44 -6.88
C VAL A 218 -10.11 1.47 -5.73
N ILE A 219 -9.12 0.58 -5.85
CA ILE A 219 -8.74 -0.37 -4.81
C ILE A 219 -8.33 0.37 -3.52
N ALA A 220 -7.55 1.43 -3.65
CA ALA A 220 -7.14 2.25 -2.52
C ALA A 220 -8.35 2.92 -1.83
N ALA A 221 -9.31 3.43 -2.60
CA ALA A 221 -10.53 4.04 -2.08
C ALA A 221 -11.42 3.03 -1.34
N GLU A 222 -11.67 1.87 -1.94
CA GLU A 222 -12.45 0.79 -1.33
C GLU A 222 -11.78 0.26 -0.06
N THR A 223 -10.46 0.06 -0.08
CA THR A 223 -9.69 -0.35 1.09
C THR A 223 -9.75 0.70 2.20
N THR A 224 -9.64 1.99 1.86
CA THR A 224 -9.72 3.10 2.82
C THR A 224 -11.11 3.16 3.46
N GLN A 225 -12.17 3.05 2.68
CA GLN A 225 -13.54 3.07 3.17
C GLN A 225 -13.86 1.87 4.06
N PHE A 226 -13.43 0.67 3.63
CA PHE A 226 -13.57 -0.54 4.45
C PHE A 226 -12.87 -0.37 5.79
N ASN A 227 -11.60 0.05 5.77
CA ASN A 227 -10.80 0.25 6.99
C ASN A 227 -11.41 1.33 7.89
N SER A 228 -11.93 2.42 7.33
CA SER A 228 -12.61 3.49 8.07
C SER A 228 -13.86 2.97 8.77
N THR A 229 -14.71 2.24 8.05
CA THR A 229 -15.96 1.68 8.59
C THR A 229 -15.70 0.62 9.65
N ALA A 230 -14.77 -0.31 9.40
CA ALA A 230 -14.40 -1.36 10.34
C ALA A 230 -13.73 -0.77 11.61
N SER A 231 -12.87 0.24 11.45
CA SER A 231 -12.25 0.96 12.56
C SER A 231 -13.28 1.70 13.41
N ALA A 232 -14.26 2.36 12.78
CA ALA A 232 -15.34 3.04 13.49
C ALA A 232 -16.21 2.07 14.29
N ARG A 233 -16.54 0.90 13.72
CA ARG A 233 -17.26 -0.17 14.44
C ARG A 233 -16.47 -0.68 15.63
N ALA A 234 -15.20 -1.04 15.46
CA ALA A 234 -14.33 -1.51 16.53
C ALA A 234 -14.19 -0.46 17.64
N SER A 235 -13.95 0.80 17.30
CA SER A 235 -13.84 1.91 18.25
C SER A 235 -15.14 2.16 19.03
N THR A 236 -16.29 2.05 18.37
CA THR A 236 -17.60 2.19 19.03
C THR A 236 -17.83 1.07 20.02
N ILE A 237 -17.59 -0.18 19.65
CA ILE A 237 -17.75 -1.35 20.53
C ILE A 237 -16.77 -1.24 21.71
N ALA A 238 -15.50 -0.92 21.45
CA ALA A 238 -14.49 -0.75 22.51
C ALA A 238 -14.90 0.36 23.49
N SER A 239 -15.37 1.51 22.99
CA SER A 239 -15.81 2.64 23.82
C SER A 239 -17.01 2.29 24.67
N LEU A 240 -18.01 1.60 24.12
CA LEU A 240 -19.18 1.16 24.88
C LEU A 240 -18.81 0.18 25.99
N LEU A 241 -18.00 -0.84 25.68
CA LEU A 241 -17.55 -1.82 26.67
C LEU A 241 -16.69 -1.16 27.76
N LEU A 242 -15.81 -0.22 27.37
CA LEU A 242 -14.98 0.55 28.29
C LEU A 242 -15.85 1.39 29.25
N VAL A 243 -16.85 2.10 28.75
CA VAL A 243 -17.76 2.91 29.58
C VAL A 243 -18.55 2.02 30.51
N ILE A 244 -19.07 0.87 30.07
CA ILE A 244 -19.76 -0.11 30.90
C ILE A 244 -18.83 -0.62 32.02
N TRP A 245 -17.59 -0.99 31.68
CA TRP A 245 -16.57 -1.44 32.63
C TRP A 245 -16.26 -0.38 33.69
N LEU A 246 -16.08 0.89 33.25
CA LEU A 246 -15.80 1.99 34.16
C LEU A 246 -17.00 2.32 35.06
N ILE A 247 -18.25 2.29 34.56
CA ILE A 247 -19.46 2.49 35.37
C ILE A 247 -19.56 1.37 36.43
N TRP A 248 -19.30 0.12 36.03
CA TRP A 248 -19.29 -1.01 36.97
C TRP A 248 -18.22 -0.86 38.06
N SER A 249 -17.01 -0.45 37.65
CA SER A 249 -15.85 -0.31 38.54
C SER A 249 -15.96 0.90 39.49
N LEU A 250 -16.40 2.06 38.97
CA LEU A 250 -16.46 3.33 39.71
C LEU A 250 -17.83 3.61 40.32
N ARG A 251 -18.86 2.87 39.96
CA ARG A 251 -20.26 2.99 40.47
C ARG A 251 -20.87 4.39 40.37
N SER A 252 -20.31 5.27 39.60
CA SER A 252 -20.76 6.66 39.47
C SER A 252 -20.40 7.23 38.11
N VAL A 253 -21.42 7.65 37.36
CA VAL A 253 -21.25 8.33 36.08
C VAL A 253 -20.41 9.62 36.23
N ALA A 254 -20.57 10.33 37.37
CA ALA A 254 -19.78 11.53 37.64
C ALA A 254 -18.29 11.22 37.82
N LEU A 255 -17.93 10.06 38.39
CA LEU A 255 -16.53 9.61 38.47
C LEU A 255 -15.98 9.20 37.10
N VAL A 256 -16.80 8.54 36.28
CA VAL A 256 -16.41 8.21 34.89
C VAL A 256 -16.13 9.48 34.11
N VAL A 257 -17.03 10.48 34.13
CA VAL A 257 -16.79 11.78 33.47
C VAL A 257 -15.54 12.46 34.03
N HIS A 258 -15.29 12.37 35.32
CA HIS A 258 -14.09 12.91 35.97
C HIS A 258 -12.80 12.23 35.44
N THR A 259 -12.87 10.92 35.16
CA THR A 259 -11.76 10.15 34.58
C THR A 259 -11.45 10.56 33.15
N PHE A 260 -12.46 10.87 32.35
CA PHE A 260 -12.27 11.29 30.96
C PHE A 260 -11.76 12.73 30.79
N LEU A 261 -11.89 13.59 31.77
CA LEU A 261 -11.54 15.00 31.67
C LEU A 261 -10.02 15.25 31.47
N PRO A 262 -9.09 14.62 32.25
CA PRO A 262 -7.67 14.70 31.98
C PRO A 262 -7.27 14.19 30.61
N LEU A 263 -7.90 13.09 30.17
CA LEU A 263 -7.70 12.51 28.85
C LEU A 263 -8.06 13.53 27.75
N ALA A 264 -9.24 14.14 27.84
CA ALA A 264 -9.71 15.11 26.86
C ALA A 264 -8.79 16.35 26.80
N LEU A 265 -8.27 16.81 27.95
CA LEU A 265 -7.26 17.87 28.02
C LEU A 265 -5.96 17.46 27.34
N GLY A 266 -5.51 16.22 27.55
CA GLY A 266 -4.33 15.66 26.91
C GLY A 266 -4.47 15.61 25.38
N VAL A 267 -5.60 15.11 24.87
CA VAL A 267 -5.90 15.07 23.42
C VAL A 267 -5.92 16.48 22.82
N ALA A 268 -6.63 17.41 23.44
CA ALA A 268 -6.73 18.78 22.96
C ALA A 268 -5.35 19.46 22.88
N ALA A 269 -4.52 19.27 23.93
CA ALA A 269 -3.16 19.80 23.96
C ALA A 269 -2.26 19.14 22.89
N ALA A 270 -2.36 17.83 22.69
CA ALA A 270 -1.59 17.11 21.69
C ALA A 270 -1.94 17.57 20.28
N ILE A 271 -3.23 17.67 19.94
CA ILE A 271 -3.69 18.19 18.66
C ILE A 271 -3.15 19.63 18.44
N GLY A 272 -3.29 20.49 19.45
CA GLY A 272 -2.83 21.87 19.38
C GLY A 272 -1.32 21.98 19.13
N VAL A 273 -0.50 21.22 19.88
CA VAL A 273 0.96 21.27 19.75
C VAL A 273 1.41 20.69 18.41
N VAL A 274 0.85 19.55 17.95
CA VAL A 274 1.21 18.93 16.67
C VAL A 274 0.80 19.86 15.53
N ASN A 275 -0.40 20.42 15.55
CA ASN A 275 -0.85 21.37 14.52
C ASN A 275 0.03 22.63 14.47
N LEU A 276 0.43 23.16 15.64
CA LEU A 276 1.32 24.33 15.71
C LEU A 276 2.73 24.04 15.22
N ALA A 277 3.26 22.84 15.49
CA ALA A 277 4.63 22.47 15.14
C ALA A 277 4.79 22.01 13.68
N PHE A 278 3.77 21.37 13.11
CA PHE A 278 3.83 20.74 11.78
C PHE A 278 2.85 21.34 10.76
N GLY A 279 1.97 22.27 11.16
CA GLY A 279 0.98 22.88 10.30
C GLY A 279 -0.26 22.00 10.02
N SER A 280 -0.14 20.69 10.17
CA SER A 280 -1.25 19.74 10.02
C SER A 280 -1.06 18.53 10.95
N VAL A 281 -2.15 17.82 11.25
CA VAL A 281 -2.13 16.58 12.03
C VAL A 281 -2.32 15.40 11.09
N HIS A 282 -1.33 14.53 10.99
CA HIS A 282 -1.44 13.34 10.16
C HIS A 282 -2.42 12.33 10.77
N ILE A 283 -3.28 11.71 9.93
CA ILE A 283 -4.31 10.77 10.38
C ILE A 283 -3.74 9.59 11.18
N LEU A 284 -2.53 9.14 10.82
CA LEU A 284 -1.83 8.08 11.54
C LEU A 284 -1.44 8.52 12.95
N ALA A 285 -0.95 9.77 13.12
CA ALA A 285 -0.63 10.32 14.43
C ALA A 285 -1.88 10.41 15.32
N LEU A 286 -3.02 10.79 14.74
CA LEU A 286 -4.29 10.84 15.43
C LEU A 286 -4.78 9.43 15.83
N ALA A 287 -4.66 8.45 14.93
CA ALA A 287 -5.05 7.07 15.20
C ALA A 287 -4.21 6.42 16.31
N PHE A 288 -2.87 6.52 16.21
CA PHE A 288 -1.96 6.02 17.26
C PHE A 288 -2.09 6.79 18.56
N GLY A 289 -2.23 8.11 18.47
CA GLY A 289 -2.44 8.96 19.62
C GLY A 289 -3.74 8.62 20.37
N GLY A 290 -4.83 8.36 19.66
CA GLY A 290 -6.11 7.98 20.25
C GLY A 290 -6.03 6.66 21.04
N VAL A 291 -5.36 5.65 20.52
CA VAL A 291 -5.11 4.37 21.20
C VAL A 291 -4.29 4.58 22.48
N LEU A 292 -3.24 5.39 22.42
CA LEU A 292 -2.35 5.65 23.55
C LEU A 292 -2.94 6.55 24.61
N LEU A 293 -3.82 7.49 24.22
CA LEU A 293 -4.55 8.30 25.17
C LEU A 293 -5.59 7.48 25.95
N GLY A 294 -6.04 6.34 25.40
CA GLY A 294 -6.76 5.33 26.19
C GLY A 294 -6.00 4.86 27.44
N LEU A 295 -4.65 4.84 27.38
CA LEU A 295 -3.79 4.53 28.53
C LEU A 295 -3.79 5.64 29.60
N ALA A 296 -3.97 6.89 29.20
CA ALA A 296 -4.02 8.00 30.13
C ALA A 296 -5.23 7.95 31.09
N LEU A 297 -6.22 7.07 30.84
CA LEU A 297 -7.31 6.78 31.78
C LEU A 297 -6.82 6.15 33.09
N ASP A 298 -5.67 5.47 33.06
CA ASP A 298 -5.12 4.82 34.24
C ASP A 298 -4.67 5.85 35.29
N TYR A 299 -4.19 7.02 34.91
CA TYR A 299 -3.69 8.04 35.81
C TYR A 299 -4.78 8.59 36.76
N PRO A 300 -5.95 9.07 36.30
CA PRO A 300 -7.00 9.53 37.19
C PRO A 300 -7.57 8.39 38.06
N ILE A 301 -7.61 7.14 37.59
CA ILE A 301 -8.06 5.99 38.37
C ILE A 301 -7.12 5.73 39.55
N HIS A 302 -5.78 5.74 39.27
CA HIS A 302 -4.79 5.59 40.35
C HIS A 302 -4.81 6.75 41.35
N VAL A 303 -4.96 8.01 40.89
CA VAL A 303 -5.09 9.18 41.74
C VAL A 303 -6.37 9.07 42.63
N MET A 304 -7.48 8.62 42.07
CA MET A 304 -8.72 8.43 42.81
C MET A 304 -8.65 7.28 43.84
N ALA A 305 -7.88 6.24 43.54
CA ALA A 305 -7.69 5.10 44.45
C ALA A 305 -6.93 5.51 45.71
N HIS A 306 -5.97 6.41 45.63
CA HIS A 306 -5.09 6.77 46.72
C HIS A 306 -5.42 8.16 47.31
N HIS A 307 -6.18 8.19 48.42
CA HIS A 307 -6.61 9.41 49.11
C HIS A 307 -5.71 9.71 50.32
N GLY A 308 -5.71 10.98 50.77
CA GLY A 308 -5.12 11.41 52.05
C GLY A 308 -3.60 11.57 52.03
N SER A 309 -2.92 11.17 53.10
CA SER A 309 -1.49 11.42 53.32
C SER A 309 -0.54 10.75 52.33
N ARG A 310 -0.99 9.75 51.59
CA ARG A 310 -0.22 8.95 50.64
C ARG A 310 -0.41 9.35 49.17
N ARG A 311 -1.27 10.34 48.93
CA ARG A 311 -1.48 10.90 47.58
C ARG A 311 -0.17 11.40 46.94
N SER A 312 0.76 11.93 47.74
CA SER A 312 2.05 12.41 47.27
C SER A 312 2.90 11.31 46.62
N ASN A 313 2.93 10.11 47.24
CA ASN A 313 3.68 8.97 46.68
C ASN A 313 3.01 8.44 45.41
N ALA A 314 1.69 8.29 45.39
CA ALA A 314 0.96 7.87 44.21
C ALA A 314 1.17 8.86 43.05
N ASN A 315 1.05 10.17 43.32
CA ASN A 315 1.32 11.21 42.32
C ASN A 315 2.74 11.13 41.74
N ARG A 316 3.77 10.89 42.58
CA ARG A 316 5.15 10.72 42.14
C ARG A 316 5.32 9.51 41.21
N LEU A 317 4.70 8.36 41.57
CA LEU A 317 4.79 7.16 40.75
C LEU A 317 4.05 7.31 39.44
N ILE A 318 2.90 7.96 39.40
CA ILE A 318 2.14 8.26 38.21
C ILE A 318 2.93 9.17 37.24
N LEU A 319 3.51 10.26 37.78
CA LEU A 319 4.33 11.16 36.98
C LEU A 319 5.62 10.48 36.46
N LEU A 320 6.20 9.57 37.26
CA LEU A 320 7.36 8.79 36.84
C LEU A 320 7.00 7.81 35.72
N GLY A 321 5.85 7.10 35.84
CA GLY A 321 5.34 6.22 34.80
C GLY A 321 5.03 6.99 33.50
N ALA A 322 4.31 8.11 33.61
CA ALA A 322 4.06 8.97 32.44
C ALA A 322 5.34 9.48 31.76
N ALA A 323 6.36 9.84 32.54
CA ALA A 323 7.65 10.27 32.02
C ALA A 323 8.41 9.14 31.32
N THR A 324 8.44 7.93 31.88
CA THR A 324 9.10 6.76 31.28
C THR A 324 8.42 6.35 29.97
N THR A 325 7.11 6.29 29.94
CA THR A 325 6.30 5.96 28.77
C THR A 325 6.42 7.06 27.70
N GLY A 326 6.27 8.33 28.10
CA GLY A 326 6.40 9.47 27.18
C GLY A 326 7.77 9.55 26.50
N LEU A 327 8.86 9.33 27.25
CA LEU A 327 10.22 9.28 26.71
C LEU A 327 10.47 8.10 25.77
N SER A 328 9.86 6.95 26.05
CA SER A 328 9.95 5.81 25.12
C SER A 328 9.34 6.16 23.76
N PHE A 329 8.27 6.93 23.72
CA PHE A 329 7.66 7.38 22.47
C PHE A 329 8.32 8.62 21.85
N LEU A 330 9.00 9.46 22.65
CA LEU A 330 9.82 10.54 22.11
C LEU A 330 10.93 10.00 21.20
N ALA A 331 11.39 8.78 21.42
CA ALA A 331 12.30 8.08 20.52
C ALA A 331 11.79 7.95 19.09
N MET A 332 10.46 7.97 18.86
CA MET A 332 9.89 7.98 17.51
C MET A 332 10.27 9.23 16.70
N VAL A 333 10.62 10.34 17.38
CA VAL A 333 11.12 11.55 16.72
C VAL A 333 12.44 11.28 15.98
N GLY A 334 13.26 10.38 16.49
CA GLY A 334 14.52 9.97 15.84
C GLY A 334 14.34 9.15 14.55
N THR A 335 13.14 8.63 14.26
CA THR A 335 12.89 7.83 13.05
C THR A 335 12.93 8.64 11.76
N GLN A 336 12.79 9.96 11.84
CA GLN A 336 12.72 10.89 10.71
C GLN A 336 11.55 10.62 9.74
N VAL A 337 10.60 9.79 10.12
CA VAL A 337 9.35 9.56 9.38
C VAL A 337 8.31 10.55 9.87
N PRO A 338 7.85 11.52 9.06
CA PRO A 338 7.02 12.62 9.52
C PRO A 338 5.77 12.17 10.31
N ALA A 339 5.08 11.15 9.85
CA ALA A 339 3.90 10.61 10.53
C ALA A 339 4.21 10.01 11.90
N LEU A 340 5.36 9.31 12.05
CA LEU A 340 5.80 8.73 13.32
C LEU A 340 6.35 9.80 14.27
N VAL A 341 7.04 10.80 13.74
CA VAL A 341 7.50 11.96 14.52
C VAL A 341 6.29 12.68 15.12
N GLN A 342 5.26 12.95 14.32
CA GLN A 342 4.01 13.54 14.81
C GLN A 342 3.34 12.66 15.86
N ALA A 343 3.27 11.33 15.65
CA ALA A 343 2.72 10.39 16.62
C ALA A 343 3.49 10.41 17.94
N GLY A 344 4.83 10.42 17.90
CA GLY A 344 5.67 10.49 19.09
C GLY A 344 5.44 11.77 19.91
N VAL A 345 5.38 12.92 19.24
CA VAL A 345 5.08 14.23 19.87
C VAL A 345 3.66 14.25 20.44
N PHE A 346 2.68 13.73 19.67
CA PHE A 346 1.28 13.65 20.11
C PHE A 346 1.14 12.86 21.40
N ILE A 347 1.79 11.70 21.48
CA ILE A 347 1.76 10.82 22.65
C ILE A 347 2.44 11.49 23.85
N LEU A 348 3.64 12.01 23.66
CA LEU A 348 4.40 12.66 24.73
C LEU A 348 3.61 13.81 25.37
N VAL A 349 3.08 14.71 24.53
CA VAL A 349 2.31 15.87 24.99
C VAL A 349 1.00 15.42 25.64
N GLY A 350 0.23 14.55 24.97
CA GLY A 350 -1.04 14.07 25.45
C GLY A 350 -0.95 13.36 26.80
N LEU A 351 0.02 12.45 26.92
CA LEU A 351 0.26 11.69 28.14
C LEU A 351 0.71 12.60 29.30
N SER A 352 1.66 13.52 29.02
CA SER A 352 2.19 14.45 30.02
C SER A 352 1.10 15.37 30.56
N VAL A 353 0.29 15.95 29.67
CA VAL A 353 -0.83 16.82 30.08
C VAL A 353 -1.90 16.05 30.83
N ALA A 354 -2.26 14.84 30.40
CA ALA A 354 -3.23 14.00 31.09
C ALA A 354 -2.75 13.59 32.49
N ALA A 355 -1.48 13.21 32.65
CA ALA A 355 -0.88 12.88 33.95
C ALA A 355 -0.87 14.08 34.89
N ILE A 356 -0.40 15.25 34.44
CA ILE A 356 -0.37 16.49 35.22
C ILE A 356 -1.80 16.90 35.61
N ALA A 357 -2.74 16.88 34.65
CA ALA A 357 -4.14 17.21 34.93
C ALA A 357 -4.74 16.26 35.97
N SER A 358 -4.47 14.96 35.93
CA SER A 358 -4.92 13.96 36.86
C SER A 358 -4.41 14.25 38.29
N VAL A 359 -3.16 14.66 38.42
CA VAL A 359 -2.53 14.97 39.71
C VAL A 359 -3.04 16.29 40.30
N VAL A 360 -3.27 17.30 39.46
CA VAL A 360 -3.69 18.64 39.90
C VAL A 360 -5.19 18.70 40.20
N MET A 361 -6.00 17.95 39.50
CA MET A 361 -7.46 17.95 39.68
C MET A 361 -7.89 17.48 41.08
N PRO A 362 -8.92 18.13 41.65
CA PRO A 362 -9.45 17.73 42.99
C PRO A 362 -10.14 16.38 42.93
N VAL A 363 -9.76 15.45 43.78
CA VAL A 363 -10.37 14.13 43.87
C VAL A 363 -11.73 14.22 44.56
N PRO A 364 -12.81 13.63 44.04
CA PRO A 364 -14.10 13.58 44.67
C PRO A 364 -14.06 12.79 46.01
N LYS A 365 -14.65 13.35 47.06
CA LYS A 365 -14.59 12.78 48.45
C LYS A 365 -15.19 11.37 48.63
N ARG A 366 -15.91 10.84 47.62
CA ARG A 366 -16.61 9.54 47.67
C ARG A 366 -16.13 8.60 46.55
N ALA A 367 -14.86 8.67 46.16
CA ALA A 367 -14.33 7.75 45.16
C ALA A 367 -14.07 6.39 45.81
N GLU A 368 -15.01 5.48 45.72
CA GLU A 368 -14.82 4.06 46.04
C GLU A 368 -14.63 3.27 44.73
N ILE A 369 -13.48 2.64 44.60
CA ILE A 369 -13.16 1.79 43.46
C ILE A 369 -13.52 0.35 43.78
N ARG A 370 -14.44 -0.21 42.99
CA ARG A 370 -14.80 -1.63 43.08
C ARG A 370 -13.83 -2.41 42.14
N GLY A 371 -13.17 -3.36 42.72
CA GLY A 371 -12.30 -4.26 41.97
C GLY A 371 -11.87 -5.42 42.82
N ILE A 372 -11.44 -6.49 42.17
CA ILE A 372 -10.85 -7.62 42.86
C ILE A 372 -9.41 -7.21 43.19
N ALA A 373 -8.99 -7.42 44.45
CA ALA A 373 -7.60 -7.22 44.78
C ALA A 373 -6.78 -8.29 44.09
N LEU A 374 -6.00 -7.89 43.05
CA LEU A 374 -5.14 -8.81 42.29
C LEU A 374 -4.18 -9.57 43.21
N SER A 375 -3.85 -9.03 44.38
CA SER A 375 -3.08 -9.74 45.41
C SER A 375 -3.72 -11.06 45.83
N ALA A 376 -5.07 -11.21 45.70
CA ALA A 376 -5.75 -12.48 45.97
C ALA A 376 -5.42 -13.58 44.96
N PHE A 377 -4.94 -13.22 43.78
CA PHE A 377 -4.49 -14.14 42.71
C PHE A 377 -2.96 -14.29 42.66
N GLY A 378 -2.24 -13.62 43.58
CA GLY A 378 -0.80 -13.77 43.69
C GLY A 378 -0.41 -15.22 43.99
N PHE A 379 0.52 -15.77 43.25
CA PHE A 379 1.04 -17.11 43.46
C PHE A 379 2.57 -17.07 43.53
N TYR A 380 3.10 -17.99 44.36
CA TYR A 380 4.55 -18.13 44.48
C TYR A 380 5.10 -18.94 43.30
N LEU A 381 5.97 -18.33 42.50
CA LEU A 381 6.66 -18.98 41.38
C LEU A 381 8.15 -19.07 41.70
N PRO A 382 8.64 -20.15 42.35
CA PRO A 382 10.02 -20.27 42.78
C PRO A 382 11.01 -20.17 41.63
N ALA A 383 10.60 -20.54 40.41
CA ALA A 383 11.42 -20.51 39.19
C ALA A 383 11.25 -19.23 38.38
N LYS A 384 10.63 -18.17 38.89
CA LYS A 384 10.34 -16.94 38.16
C LYS A 384 11.57 -16.38 37.40
N ALA A 385 12.71 -16.28 38.06
CA ALA A 385 13.93 -15.75 37.43
C ALA A 385 14.40 -16.60 36.25
N TRP A 386 14.23 -17.93 36.33
CA TRP A 386 14.51 -18.85 35.22
C TRP A 386 13.52 -18.70 34.08
N ILE A 387 12.26 -18.54 34.39
CA ILE A 387 11.20 -18.29 33.37
C ILE A 387 11.49 -16.98 32.63
N GLU A 388 11.79 -15.91 33.37
CA GLU A 388 12.15 -14.63 32.76
C GLU A 388 13.40 -14.76 31.89
N ALA A 389 14.45 -15.44 32.36
CA ALA A 389 15.67 -15.68 31.57
C ALA A 389 15.40 -16.54 30.31
N THR A 390 14.53 -17.55 30.43
CA THR A 390 14.15 -18.40 29.29
C THR A 390 13.37 -17.59 28.26
N LEU A 391 12.41 -16.75 28.67
CA LEU A 391 11.64 -15.90 27.77
C LEU A 391 12.53 -14.88 27.06
N ILE A 392 13.48 -14.27 27.75
CA ILE A 392 14.47 -13.34 27.16
C ILE A 392 15.33 -14.11 26.14
N GLY A 393 15.88 -15.26 26.52
CA GLY A 393 16.71 -16.07 25.61
C GLY A 393 15.95 -16.55 24.38
N ALA A 394 14.73 -17.10 24.57
CA ALA A 394 13.88 -17.54 23.49
C ALA A 394 13.52 -16.38 22.55
N GLY A 395 13.17 -15.20 23.12
CA GLY A 395 12.87 -14.02 22.33
C GLY A 395 14.06 -13.52 21.49
N LEU A 396 15.27 -13.51 22.06
CA LEU A 396 16.49 -13.17 21.32
C LEU A 396 16.75 -14.14 20.17
N VAL A 397 16.64 -15.44 20.41
CA VAL A 397 16.77 -16.47 19.38
C VAL A 397 15.72 -16.28 18.29
N THR A 398 14.48 -16.02 18.68
CA THR A 398 13.37 -15.79 17.74
C THR A 398 13.64 -14.56 16.86
N VAL A 399 14.06 -13.45 17.44
CA VAL A 399 14.38 -12.24 16.67
C VAL A 399 15.55 -12.47 15.71
N VAL A 400 16.57 -13.23 16.11
CA VAL A 400 17.74 -13.52 15.25
C VAL A 400 17.37 -14.46 14.09
N LEU A 401 16.60 -15.53 14.37
CA LEU A 401 16.27 -16.54 13.38
C LEU A 401 15.17 -16.07 12.39
N PHE A 402 14.21 -15.28 12.84
CA PHE A 402 13.05 -14.86 12.07
C PHE A 402 13.08 -13.36 11.72
N ASN A 403 14.28 -12.79 11.55
CA ASN A 403 14.47 -11.38 11.16
C ASN A 403 14.17 -11.12 9.67
N GLN A 404 13.39 -11.97 9.04
CA GLN A 404 12.97 -11.77 7.65
C GLN A 404 12.00 -10.58 7.54
N PRO A 405 12.11 -9.74 6.49
CA PRO A 405 11.12 -8.71 6.26
C PRO A 405 9.76 -9.38 6.04
N PRO A 406 8.69 -8.86 6.68
CA PRO A 406 7.35 -9.32 6.36
C PRO A 406 7.07 -9.03 4.87
N PRO A 407 6.20 -9.80 4.23
CA PRO A 407 5.66 -9.42 2.94
C PRO A 407 5.11 -7.98 3.04
N ILE A 408 5.14 -7.23 1.93
CA ILE A 408 4.71 -5.82 1.90
C ILE A 408 3.19 -5.78 2.16
N THR A 409 2.82 -5.71 3.43
CA THR A 409 1.42 -5.80 3.86
C THR A 409 0.92 -4.50 4.49
N LEU A 410 1.56 -3.35 4.17
CA LEU A 410 1.17 -2.06 4.79
C LEU A 410 -0.30 -1.71 4.48
N PHE A 411 -0.77 -2.08 3.30
CA PHE A 411 -2.14 -1.85 2.84
C PHE A 411 -2.66 -3.10 2.12
N GLU A 412 -2.76 -4.21 2.84
CA GLU A 412 -3.35 -5.41 2.27
C GLU A 412 -4.85 -5.16 2.06
N PRO A 413 -5.35 -5.27 0.81
CA PRO A 413 -6.77 -5.11 0.56
C PRO A 413 -7.57 -6.16 1.34
N PRO A 414 -8.81 -5.86 1.75
CA PRO A 414 -9.69 -6.84 2.38
C PRO A 414 -9.83 -8.12 1.55
N GLU A 415 -10.14 -9.22 2.21
CA GLU A 415 -10.17 -10.55 1.56
C GLU A 415 -11.09 -10.60 0.34
N HIS A 416 -12.24 -9.92 0.39
CA HIS A 416 -13.17 -9.86 -0.75
C HIS A 416 -12.55 -9.15 -1.96
N ILE A 417 -11.79 -8.06 -1.76
CA ILE A 417 -11.09 -7.35 -2.84
C ILE A 417 -9.95 -8.22 -3.39
N ARG A 418 -9.21 -8.92 -2.52
CA ARG A 418 -8.15 -9.85 -2.95
C ARG A 418 -8.70 -11.00 -3.79
N THR A 419 -9.85 -11.53 -3.41
CA THR A 419 -10.52 -12.60 -4.17
C THR A 419 -10.96 -12.08 -5.54
N GLU A 420 -11.56 -10.89 -5.59
CA GLU A 420 -11.95 -10.24 -6.85
C GLU A 420 -10.73 -9.97 -7.75
N LEU A 421 -9.64 -9.47 -7.18
CA LEU A 421 -8.38 -9.25 -7.91
C LEU A 421 -7.77 -10.55 -8.45
N ALA A 422 -7.83 -11.64 -7.66
CA ALA A 422 -7.33 -12.94 -8.09
C ALA A 422 -8.17 -13.51 -9.26
N GLU A 423 -9.49 -13.38 -9.20
CA GLU A 423 -10.39 -13.77 -10.30
C GLU A 423 -10.15 -12.95 -11.57
N LEU A 424 -9.94 -11.62 -11.41
CA LEU A 424 -9.62 -10.74 -12.54
C LEU A 424 -8.26 -11.07 -13.15
N ASN A 425 -7.23 -11.26 -12.35
CA ASN A 425 -5.91 -11.65 -12.84
C ASN A 425 -5.96 -12.97 -13.63
N GLN A 426 -6.80 -13.91 -13.19
CA GLN A 426 -6.99 -15.16 -13.92
C GLN A 426 -7.63 -14.95 -15.31
N LYS A 427 -8.57 -14.01 -15.42
CA LYS A 427 -9.28 -13.71 -16.68
C LYS A 427 -8.51 -12.79 -17.61
N LEU A 428 -7.72 -11.86 -17.07
CA LEU A 428 -7.10 -10.78 -17.83
C LEU A 428 -5.63 -11.03 -18.19
N VAL A 429 -4.95 -11.98 -17.51
CA VAL A 429 -3.52 -12.28 -17.74
C VAL A 429 -2.69 -10.98 -17.73
N LEU A 430 -2.66 -10.31 -16.59
CA LEU A 430 -2.02 -9.00 -16.46
C LEU A 430 -0.51 -9.10 -16.26
N PRO A 431 0.27 -8.07 -16.68
CA PRO A 431 1.69 -8.00 -16.40
C PRO A 431 2.04 -8.09 -14.92
N SER A 432 3.21 -8.62 -14.61
CA SER A 432 3.73 -8.68 -13.24
C SER A 432 3.95 -7.27 -12.68
N SER A 433 3.40 -7.00 -11.50
CA SER A 433 3.74 -5.79 -10.73
C SER A 433 5.04 -5.92 -9.93
N THR A 434 5.69 -7.10 -9.98
CA THR A 434 6.87 -7.41 -9.16
C THR A 434 8.16 -7.34 -9.95
N TYR A 435 8.18 -7.85 -11.18
CA TYR A 435 9.39 -7.97 -12.00
C TYR A 435 9.18 -7.34 -13.38
N ALA A 436 10.23 -6.68 -13.86
CA ALA A 436 10.36 -6.21 -15.23
C ALA A 436 11.80 -6.40 -15.69
N ILE A 437 12.06 -6.30 -17.00
CA ILE A 437 13.42 -6.27 -17.51
C ILE A 437 13.65 -4.90 -18.13
N ASP A 438 14.66 -4.18 -17.66
CA ASP A 438 15.11 -2.95 -18.29
C ASP A 438 16.16 -3.29 -19.34
N VAL A 439 15.91 -2.89 -20.59
CA VAL A 439 16.83 -3.08 -21.74
C VAL A 439 17.32 -1.72 -22.20
N GLU A 440 18.63 -1.59 -22.43
CA GLU A 440 19.26 -0.35 -22.87
C GLU A 440 19.97 -0.53 -24.21
N GLY A 441 20.00 0.55 -25.01
CA GLY A 441 20.78 0.63 -26.26
C GLY A 441 21.23 2.06 -26.54
N GLU A 442 22.41 2.24 -27.14
CA GLU A 442 22.91 3.58 -27.55
C GLU A 442 22.04 4.18 -28.66
N THR A 443 21.40 3.34 -29.45
CA THR A 443 20.46 3.71 -30.52
C THR A 443 19.23 2.82 -30.43
N LEU A 444 18.12 3.23 -31.03
CA LEU A 444 16.93 2.39 -31.13
C LEU A 444 17.24 1.02 -31.80
N SER A 445 18.10 1.01 -32.82
CA SER A 445 18.50 -0.24 -33.49
C SER A 445 19.29 -1.16 -32.55
N ALA A 446 20.20 -0.61 -31.72
CA ALA A 446 20.96 -1.37 -30.76
C ALA A 446 20.06 -1.91 -29.62
N LEU A 447 19.07 -1.12 -29.18
CA LEU A 447 18.05 -1.57 -28.24
C LEU A 447 17.30 -2.79 -28.80
N LEU A 448 16.76 -2.68 -30.01
CA LEU A 448 16.02 -3.75 -30.68
C LEU A 448 16.88 -5.01 -30.93
N GLU A 449 18.18 -4.87 -31.23
CA GLU A 449 19.10 -6.00 -31.34
C GLU A 449 19.30 -6.73 -30.01
N ASN A 450 19.44 -5.97 -28.91
CA ASN A 450 19.53 -6.52 -27.57
C ASN A 450 18.24 -7.26 -27.19
N GLU A 451 17.09 -6.71 -27.53
CA GLU A 451 15.79 -7.35 -27.31
C GLU A 451 15.61 -8.64 -28.09
N VAL A 452 16.03 -8.70 -29.36
CA VAL A 452 15.98 -9.94 -30.15
C VAL A 452 16.83 -11.05 -29.51
N GLN A 453 17.99 -10.69 -28.92
CA GLN A 453 18.80 -11.66 -28.18
C GLN A 453 18.13 -12.08 -26.86
N LEU A 454 17.46 -11.15 -26.20
CA LEU A 454 16.70 -11.41 -24.98
C LEU A 454 15.50 -12.31 -25.26
N ALA A 455 14.77 -12.07 -26.35
CA ALA A 455 13.59 -12.84 -26.76
C ALA A 455 13.83 -14.34 -26.74
N ALA A 456 14.95 -14.80 -27.30
CA ALA A 456 15.29 -16.23 -27.35
C ALA A 456 15.37 -16.86 -25.93
N LYS A 457 15.78 -16.11 -24.92
CA LYS A 457 15.84 -16.59 -23.52
C LYS A 457 14.49 -16.53 -22.84
N LEU A 458 13.70 -15.50 -23.14
CA LEU A 458 12.35 -15.39 -22.60
C LEU A 458 11.43 -16.47 -23.19
N ASP A 459 11.60 -16.79 -24.48
CA ASP A 459 10.89 -17.89 -25.12
C ASP A 459 11.23 -19.23 -24.46
N GLN A 460 12.50 -19.45 -24.13
CA GLN A 460 12.91 -20.63 -23.38
C GLN A 460 12.29 -20.64 -21.97
N ALA A 461 12.24 -19.52 -21.26
CA ALA A 461 11.61 -19.43 -19.95
C ALA A 461 10.09 -19.70 -20.01
N ILE A 462 9.44 -19.38 -21.14
CA ILE A 462 8.04 -19.75 -21.38
C ILE A 462 7.91 -21.26 -21.58
N GLU A 463 8.80 -21.89 -22.35
CA GLU A 463 8.82 -23.35 -22.54
C GLU A 463 9.08 -24.10 -21.24
N ASP A 464 9.96 -23.58 -20.38
CA ASP A 464 10.29 -24.14 -19.07
C ASP A 464 9.16 -23.90 -18.04
N GLY A 465 8.20 -23.01 -18.35
CA GLY A 465 7.06 -22.71 -17.47
C GLY A 465 7.36 -21.66 -16.38
N ASP A 466 8.50 -21.01 -16.42
CA ASP A 466 8.91 -19.96 -15.49
C ASP A 466 8.28 -18.60 -15.82
N LEU A 467 7.89 -18.42 -17.08
CA LEU A 467 7.23 -17.22 -17.60
C LEU A 467 5.98 -17.61 -18.40
N HIS A 468 4.91 -16.83 -18.29
CA HIS A 468 3.71 -17.04 -19.09
C HIS A 468 3.79 -16.33 -20.43
N SER A 469 4.12 -15.05 -20.41
CA SER A 469 4.34 -14.23 -21.62
C SER A 469 5.15 -12.97 -21.27
N TYR A 470 5.58 -12.26 -22.30
CA TYR A 470 6.26 -10.97 -22.15
C TYR A 470 5.85 -10.02 -23.30
N GLN A 471 6.05 -8.72 -23.07
CA GLN A 471 5.83 -7.70 -24.11
C GLN A 471 7.07 -6.82 -24.24
N MET A 472 7.60 -6.72 -25.44
CA MET A 472 8.75 -5.87 -25.76
C MET A 472 8.61 -5.24 -27.13
N LEU A 473 9.34 -4.16 -27.38
CA LEU A 473 9.26 -3.35 -28.58
C LEU A 473 9.64 -4.11 -29.84
N SER A 474 10.59 -5.04 -29.76
CA SER A 474 11.03 -5.87 -30.90
C SER A 474 9.94 -6.76 -31.48
N GLN A 475 8.88 -7.04 -30.74
CA GLN A 475 7.68 -7.73 -31.24
C GLN A 475 6.87 -6.82 -32.21
N TRP A 476 7.05 -5.51 -32.13
CA TRP A 476 6.33 -4.49 -32.89
C TRP A 476 7.19 -3.85 -33.94
N LEU A 477 8.44 -3.53 -33.61
CA LEU A 477 9.42 -2.90 -34.46
C LEU A 477 10.60 -3.84 -34.65
N SER A 478 11.02 -4.04 -35.87
CA SER A 478 12.18 -4.85 -36.16
C SER A 478 13.47 -4.00 -36.12
N PRO A 479 14.63 -4.58 -35.71
CA PRO A 479 15.89 -3.85 -35.78
C PRO A 479 16.17 -3.39 -37.23
N SER A 480 16.74 -2.20 -37.35
CA SER A 480 17.06 -1.65 -38.66
C SER A 480 18.14 -2.51 -39.34
N ARG A 481 17.74 -3.28 -40.34
CA ARG A 481 18.69 -3.99 -41.20
C ARG A 481 19.07 -3.06 -42.32
N ALA A 482 20.36 -3.00 -42.64
CA ALA A 482 20.80 -2.31 -43.83
C ALA A 482 20.12 -2.96 -45.05
N LEU A 483 19.25 -2.21 -45.71
CA LEU A 483 18.67 -2.64 -47.00
C LEU A 483 19.80 -2.70 -48.03
N HIS A 484 20.15 -3.88 -48.48
CA HIS A 484 21.21 -4.09 -49.47
C HIS A 484 20.66 -3.95 -50.89
N SER A 485 19.41 -3.57 -51.06
CA SER A 485 18.80 -3.35 -52.37
C SER A 485 18.87 -1.89 -52.76
N SER A 486 19.35 -1.62 -53.96
CA SER A 486 19.31 -0.28 -54.53
C SER A 486 17.87 0.06 -54.96
N VAL A 487 17.56 1.36 -55.11
CA VAL A 487 16.25 1.80 -55.61
C VAL A 487 15.97 1.24 -57.00
N SER A 488 17.04 1.10 -57.83
CA SER A 488 16.93 0.51 -59.19
C SER A 488 16.62 -0.98 -59.16
N ASP A 489 17.20 -1.75 -58.22
CA ASP A 489 16.91 -3.17 -58.06
C ASP A 489 15.47 -3.37 -57.59
N PHE A 490 15.00 -2.55 -56.62
CA PHE A 490 13.61 -2.56 -56.20
C PHE A 490 12.66 -2.27 -57.35
N GLN A 491 12.96 -1.28 -58.19
CA GLN A 491 12.12 -0.95 -59.34
C GLN A 491 12.01 -2.12 -60.33
N ALA A 492 13.12 -2.79 -60.65
CA ALA A 492 13.12 -3.93 -61.54
C ALA A 492 12.28 -5.11 -60.99
N GLU A 493 12.42 -5.41 -59.70
CA GLU A 493 11.61 -6.46 -59.05
C GLU A 493 10.13 -6.08 -58.97
N ALA A 494 9.81 -4.80 -58.74
CA ALA A 494 8.44 -4.31 -58.70
C ALA A 494 7.74 -4.36 -60.05
N GLU A 495 8.47 -4.00 -61.15
CA GLU A 495 7.97 -4.13 -62.52
C GLU A 495 7.65 -5.58 -62.87
N LEU A 496 8.56 -6.49 -62.53
CA LEU A 496 8.38 -7.93 -62.74
C LEU A 496 7.18 -8.49 -61.93
N ALA A 497 7.05 -8.03 -60.67
CA ALA A 497 5.97 -8.44 -59.81
C ALA A 497 4.61 -7.97 -60.33
N LEU A 498 4.50 -6.73 -60.81
CA LEU A 498 3.26 -6.20 -61.36
C LEU A 498 2.85 -6.94 -62.64
N GLU A 499 3.82 -7.23 -63.53
CA GLU A 499 3.58 -8.01 -64.73
C GLU A 499 3.05 -9.41 -64.41
N GLN A 500 3.67 -10.11 -63.43
CA GLN A 500 3.23 -11.44 -62.99
C GLN A 500 1.89 -11.43 -62.27
N ALA A 501 1.57 -10.34 -61.58
CA ALA A 501 0.26 -10.16 -60.92
C ALA A 501 -0.86 -9.75 -61.89
N GLY A 502 -0.53 -9.51 -63.16
CA GLY A 502 -1.46 -9.02 -64.17
C GLY A 502 -1.94 -7.59 -63.90
N MET A 503 -1.08 -6.74 -63.37
CA MET A 503 -1.33 -5.34 -63.06
C MET A 503 -0.55 -4.42 -64.02
N ALA A 504 -0.96 -3.15 -64.08
CA ALA A 504 -0.28 -2.18 -64.95
C ALA A 504 1.11 -1.86 -64.41
N VAL A 505 2.14 -2.11 -65.22
CA VAL A 505 3.56 -1.86 -64.88
C VAL A 505 3.83 -0.37 -64.59
N ALA A 506 3.00 0.54 -65.11
CA ALA A 506 3.08 1.97 -64.77
C ALA A 506 2.97 2.28 -63.24
N PHE A 507 2.43 1.37 -62.44
CA PHE A 507 2.44 1.51 -60.99
C PHE A 507 3.85 1.35 -60.37
N ALA A 508 4.82 0.72 -61.04
CA ALA A 508 6.16 0.52 -60.53
C ALA A 508 6.88 1.86 -60.25
N GLU A 509 6.65 2.87 -61.06
CA GLU A 509 7.22 4.21 -60.79
C GLU A 509 6.66 4.80 -59.47
N GLN A 510 5.34 4.66 -59.21
CA GLN A 510 4.72 5.13 -57.98
C GLN A 510 5.19 4.33 -56.75
N GLN A 511 5.39 3.02 -56.90
CA GLN A 511 5.93 2.15 -55.85
C GLN A 511 7.38 2.55 -55.52
N THR A 512 8.20 2.79 -56.57
CA THR A 512 9.61 3.19 -56.43
C THR A 512 9.74 4.55 -55.76
N LEU A 513 8.98 5.55 -56.17
CA LEU A 513 8.94 6.86 -55.49
C LEU A 513 8.50 6.77 -54.03
N ALA A 514 7.51 5.93 -53.71
CA ALA A 514 7.06 5.71 -52.35
C ALA A 514 8.12 4.98 -51.52
N PHE A 515 8.85 4.03 -52.10
CA PHE A 515 9.96 3.32 -51.47
C PHE A 515 11.13 4.26 -51.16
N GLU A 516 11.57 5.06 -52.17
CA GLU A 516 12.65 6.03 -52.00
C GLU A 516 12.38 7.05 -50.92
N ARG A 517 11.17 7.61 -50.87
CA ARG A 517 10.75 8.53 -49.78
C ARG A 517 10.83 7.87 -48.41
N ALA A 518 10.37 6.64 -48.28
CA ALA A 518 10.41 5.92 -47.03
C ALA A 518 11.81 5.51 -46.55
N LEU A 519 12.76 5.32 -47.51
CA LEU A 519 14.18 5.12 -47.18
C LEU A 519 14.81 6.36 -46.54
N LEU A 520 14.41 7.56 -46.95
CA LEU A 520 14.91 8.83 -46.44
C LEU A 520 14.23 9.28 -45.13
N ALA A 521 13.17 8.62 -44.71
CA ALA A 521 12.46 8.96 -43.50
C ALA A 521 13.32 8.79 -42.24
N PRO A 522 13.13 9.64 -41.21
CA PRO A 522 13.95 9.60 -39.98
C PRO A 522 13.73 8.36 -39.14
N GLY A 523 12.60 7.67 -39.26
CA GLY A 523 12.16 6.61 -38.35
C GLY A 523 11.53 7.18 -37.08
N LEU A 524 11.39 6.34 -36.06
CA LEU A 524 10.85 6.75 -34.77
C LEU A 524 11.83 7.70 -34.07
N GLN A 525 11.32 8.88 -33.67
CA GLN A 525 12.05 9.88 -32.90
C GLN A 525 11.46 9.98 -31.50
N PRO A 526 12.22 10.43 -30.48
CA PRO A 526 11.69 10.58 -29.10
C PRO A 526 10.46 11.48 -29.04
N GLU A 527 10.39 12.52 -29.87
CA GLU A 527 9.29 13.49 -29.93
C GLU A 527 7.98 12.84 -30.42
N ASP A 528 8.08 11.80 -31.26
CA ASP A 528 6.91 11.10 -31.81
C ASP A 528 6.14 10.37 -30.70
N LEU A 529 6.83 9.91 -29.65
CA LEU A 529 6.21 9.23 -28.50
C LEU A 529 5.22 10.11 -27.74
N SER A 530 5.46 11.42 -27.71
CA SER A 530 4.56 12.39 -27.10
C SER A 530 3.54 12.99 -28.06
N ARG A 531 3.89 12.98 -29.38
CA ARG A 531 3.06 13.57 -30.43
C ARG A 531 1.84 12.72 -30.76
N PHE A 532 1.98 11.40 -30.77
CA PHE A 532 0.95 10.48 -31.20
C PHE A 532 0.30 9.73 -30.04
N PRO A 533 -1.01 9.92 -29.78
CA PRO A 533 -1.74 9.16 -28.77
C PRO A 533 -1.61 7.64 -28.93
N GLU A 534 -1.51 7.16 -30.19
CA GLU A 534 -1.38 5.75 -30.54
C GLU A 534 -0.08 5.14 -30.00
N LEU A 535 0.96 5.96 -29.80
CA LEU A 535 2.25 5.53 -29.24
C LEU A 535 2.31 5.63 -27.71
N GLN A 536 1.26 6.07 -27.03
CA GLN A 536 1.29 6.22 -25.55
C GLN A 536 1.62 4.92 -24.82
N GLY A 537 1.15 3.78 -25.31
CA GLY A 537 1.49 2.46 -24.77
C GLY A 537 2.98 2.16 -24.85
N LEU A 538 3.62 2.53 -25.96
CA LEU A 538 5.07 2.41 -26.15
C LEU A 538 5.83 3.49 -25.35
N ALA A 539 5.32 4.72 -25.31
CA ALA A 539 5.91 5.83 -24.55
C ALA A 539 6.06 5.53 -23.06
N ARG A 540 5.13 4.79 -22.47
CA ARG A 540 5.20 4.37 -21.06
C ARG A 540 6.35 3.38 -20.78
N ARG A 541 6.73 2.59 -21.77
CA ARG A 541 7.79 1.57 -21.68
C ARG A 541 9.12 2.07 -22.18
N LEU A 542 9.10 2.99 -23.17
CA LEU A 542 10.27 3.60 -23.79
C LEU A 542 10.60 4.93 -23.11
N SER A 543 11.87 5.11 -22.81
CA SER A 543 12.42 6.40 -22.37
C SER A 543 13.77 6.63 -23.03
N VAL A 544 14.12 7.90 -23.19
CA VAL A 544 15.45 8.29 -23.64
C VAL A 544 16.09 9.08 -22.52
N SER A 545 17.14 8.53 -21.91
CA SER A 545 17.88 9.14 -20.82
C SER A 545 19.36 9.18 -21.16
N GLU A 546 20.00 10.33 -21.02
CA GLU A 546 21.43 10.53 -21.30
C GLU A 546 21.85 10.12 -22.73
N GLY A 547 20.94 10.26 -23.70
CA GLY A 547 21.17 9.88 -25.08
C GLY A 547 21.10 8.38 -25.37
N ARG A 548 20.68 7.56 -24.41
CA ARG A 548 20.43 6.12 -24.54
C ARG A 548 18.95 5.83 -24.55
N TRP A 549 18.56 4.89 -25.38
CA TRP A 549 17.22 4.32 -25.39
C TRP A 549 17.10 3.25 -24.32
N LYS A 550 16.01 3.30 -23.58
CA LYS A 550 15.65 2.31 -22.54
C LYS A 550 14.23 1.84 -22.76
N GLU A 551 14.02 0.54 -22.69
CA GLU A 551 12.70 -0.05 -22.62
C GLU A 551 12.53 -0.83 -21.32
N ARG A 552 11.33 -0.73 -20.74
CA ARG A 552 10.89 -1.60 -19.66
C ARG A 552 10.01 -2.71 -20.23
N VAL A 553 10.57 -3.89 -20.35
CA VAL A 553 9.88 -5.10 -20.80
C VAL A 553 8.95 -5.60 -19.71
N GLU A 554 7.67 -5.70 -20.04
CA GLU A 554 6.64 -6.21 -19.13
C GLU A 554 6.62 -7.74 -19.18
N LEU A 555 6.64 -8.37 -17.99
CA LEU A 555 6.62 -9.82 -17.84
C LEU A 555 5.27 -10.25 -17.26
N VAL A 556 4.74 -11.36 -17.75
CA VAL A 556 3.57 -12.03 -17.18
C VAL A 556 4.03 -13.35 -16.55
N LEU A 557 3.93 -13.44 -15.23
CA LEU A 557 4.35 -14.64 -14.49
C LEU A 557 3.24 -15.70 -14.47
N PRO A 558 3.59 -16.99 -14.34
CA PRO A 558 2.62 -18.04 -14.09
C PRO A 558 1.85 -17.79 -12.78
N GLN A 559 0.62 -18.25 -12.72
CA GLN A 559 -0.23 -18.06 -11.54
C GLN A 559 0.41 -18.69 -10.28
N GLY A 560 0.48 -17.90 -9.21
CA GLY A 560 1.05 -18.34 -7.93
C GLY A 560 2.57 -18.21 -7.82
N SER A 561 3.29 -17.82 -8.88
CA SER A 561 4.73 -17.57 -8.85
C SER A 561 5.01 -16.18 -8.26
N SER A 562 5.73 -16.15 -7.15
CA SER A 562 6.17 -14.90 -6.50
C SER A 562 7.66 -14.62 -6.68
N GLN A 563 8.40 -15.55 -7.26
CA GLN A 563 9.83 -15.44 -7.51
C GLN A 563 10.13 -15.83 -8.96
N LEU A 564 10.99 -15.05 -9.60
CA LEU A 564 11.51 -15.31 -10.94
C LEU A 564 13.02 -15.49 -10.80
N ASP A 565 13.49 -16.72 -11.04
CA ASP A 565 14.92 -17.03 -11.07
C ASP A 565 15.41 -17.04 -12.53
N LEU A 566 15.59 -15.86 -13.09
CA LEU A 566 16.03 -15.68 -14.46
C LEU A 566 17.42 -15.05 -14.46
N THR A 567 18.42 -15.82 -14.90
CA THR A 567 19.78 -15.30 -15.04
C THR A 567 19.95 -14.68 -16.42
N LEU A 568 19.94 -13.35 -16.50
CA LEU A 568 20.14 -12.61 -17.74
C LEU A 568 21.63 -12.44 -18.02
N THR A 569 22.09 -12.94 -19.17
CA THR A 569 23.45 -12.74 -19.69
C THR A 569 23.45 -11.88 -20.97
N THR A 570 22.30 -11.27 -21.31
CA THR A 570 22.17 -10.42 -22.51
C THR A 570 22.77 -9.04 -22.23
N PRO A 571 23.68 -8.54 -23.09
CA PRO A 571 24.22 -7.18 -22.91
C PRO A 571 23.11 -6.14 -22.88
N GLY A 572 23.17 -5.21 -21.92
CA GLY A 572 22.19 -4.14 -21.79
C GLY A 572 20.82 -4.55 -21.24
N ALA A 573 20.63 -5.80 -20.81
CA ALA A 573 19.38 -6.26 -20.17
C ALA A 573 19.60 -6.55 -18.69
N GLU A 574 18.77 -5.97 -17.82
CA GLU A 574 18.81 -6.14 -16.37
C GLU A 574 17.42 -6.51 -15.82
N LEU A 575 17.36 -7.58 -15.02
CA LEU A 575 16.14 -7.94 -14.31
C LEU A 575 15.96 -7.01 -13.11
N VAL A 576 14.87 -6.27 -13.10
CA VAL A 576 14.53 -5.29 -12.07
C VAL A 576 13.40 -5.82 -11.20
N ASP A 577 13.65 -5.91 -9.91
CA ASP A 577 12.60 -6.12 -8.92
C ASP A 577 11.96 -4.78 -8.56
N LEU A 578 10.76 -4.53 -9.08
CA LEU A 578 10.03 -3.28 -8.90
C LEU A 578 9.63 -3.01 -7.43
N LEU A 579 9.57 -4.07 -6.61
CA LEU A 579 9.24 -3.96 -5.20
C LEU A 579 10.48 -3.91 -4.30
N ALA A 580 11.68 -4.14 -4.84
CA ALA A 580 12.92 -4.10 -4.06
C ALA A 580 13.15 -2.76 -3.34
N PRO A 581 12.98 -1.59 -3.98
CA PRO A 581 13.12 -0.29 -3.30
C PRO A 581 12.14 -0.14 -2.14
N ILE A 582 10.89 -0.58 -2.33
CA ILE A 582 9.85 -0.55 -1.29
C ILE A 582 10.23 -1.48 -0.14
N ARG A 583 10.66 -2.72 -0.45
CA ARG A 583 11.12 -3.68 0.58
C ARG A 583 12.31 -3.17 1.35
N GLN A 584 13.27 -2.56 0.67
CA GLN A 584 14.44 -1.97 1.31
C GLN A 584 14.05 -0.80 2.23
N THR A 585 13.23 0.13 1.75
CA THR A 585 12.70 1.24 2.56
C THR A 585 11.95 0.73 3.79
N MET A 586 11.11 -0.31 3.66
CA MET A 586 10.39 -0.90 4.79
C MET A 586 11.33 -1.59 5.78
N THR A 587 12.38 -2.26 5.30
CA THR A 587 13.38 -2.90 6.15
C THR A 587 14.19 -1.86 6.93
N ASP A 588 14.61 -0.79 6.25
CA ASP A 588 15.34 0.32 6.88
C ASP A 588 14.46 1.04 7.90
N LEU A 589 13.20 1.30 7.57
CA LEU A 589 12.22 1.89 8.46
C LEU A 589 12.02 1.02 9.72
N ARG A 590 11.85 -0.29 9.54
CA ARG A 590 11.71 -1.24 10.66
C ARG A 590 12.94 -1.21 11.58
N SER A 591 14.14 -1.25 11.01
CA SER A 591 15.39 -1.23 11.79
C SER A 591 15.57 0.07 12.56
N ARG A 592 15.23 1.22 11.94
CA ARG A 592 15.24 2.53 12.58
C ARG A 592 14.25 2.61 13.73
N ILE A 593 12.99 2.21 13.50
CA ILE A 593 11.97 2.21 14.55
C ILE A 593 12.40 1.32 15.72
N ALA A 594 12.87 0.10 15.46
CA ALA A 594 13.32 -0.83 16.49
C ALA A 594 14.50 -0.25 17.29
N SER A 595 15.49 0.34 16.64
CA SER A 595 16.65 0.95 17.28
C SER A 595 16.29 2.14 18.18
N TRP A 596 15.41 3.02 17.69
CA TRP A 596 14.96 4.18 18.46
C TRP A 596 14.04 3.80 19.61
N LEU A 597 13.17 2.81 19.45
CA LEU A 597 12.34 2.30 20.55
C LEU A 597 13.20 1.62 21.61
N LEU A 598 14.24 0.88 21.23
CA LEU A 598 15.20 0.33 22.17
C LEU A 598 15.94 1.45 22.95
N ALA A 599 16.38 2.49 22.25
CA ALA A 599 17.01 3.66 22.88
C ALA A 599 16.05 4.36 23.85
N GLY A 600 14.77 4.52 23.46
CA GLY A 600 13.72 5.07 24.32
C GLY A 600 13.46 4.22 25.56
N LEU A 601 13.41 2.90 25.41
CA LEU A 601 13.29 1.95 26.52
C LEU A 601 14.46 2.09 27.50
N LEU A 602 15.68 2.13 27.01
CA LEU A 602 16.87 2.29 27.85
C LEU A 602 16.89 3.65 28.56
N CYS A 603 16.50 4.72 27.88
CA CYS A 603 16.37 6.05 28.46
C CYS A 603 15.28 6.08 29.55
N GLY A 604 14.10 5.51 29.27
CA GLY A 604 13.02 5.34 30.25
C GLY A 604 13.46 4.57 31.49
N MET A 605 14.25 3.50 31.30
CA MET A 605 14.85 2.75 32.41
C MET A 605 15.84 3.57 33.23
N GLY A 606 16.64 4.43 32.59
CA GLY A 606 17.52 5.38 33.29
C GLY A 606 16.73 6.32 34.20
N VAL A 607 15.63 6.91 33.65
CA VAL A 607 14.72 7.77 34.43
C VAL A 607 14.07 7.01 35.59
N LEU A 608 13.66 5.76 35.35
CA LEU A 608 13.10 4.90 36.37
C LEU A 608 14.10 4.63 37.51
N ALA A 609 15.35 4.31 37.17
CA ALA A 609 16.41 4.07 38.14
C ALA A 609 16.69 5.29 39.03
N VAL A 610 16.71 6.49 38.43
CA VAL A 610 16.85 7.76 39.16
C VAL A 610 15.61 8.07 40.00
N GLY A 611 14.42 7.89 39.38
CA GLY A 611 13.15 8.21 40.02
C GLY A 611 12.81 7.32 41.22
N LEU A 612 13.14 6.04 41.19
CA LEU A 612 12.96 5.11 42.31
C LEU A 612 14.02 5.24 43.40
N GLY A 613 15.22 5.76 43.07
CA GLY A 613 16.37 5.80 43.97
C GLY A 613 16.93 4.42 44.36
N SER A 614 16.47 3.35 43.69
CA SER A 614 16.88 1.96 43.90
C SER A 614 17.17 1.25 42.59
N ARG A 615 18.46 0.97 42.35
CA ARG A 615 18.92 0.27 41.15
C ARG A 615 18.39 -1.18 41.08
N SER A 616 18.22 -1.82 42.23
CA SER A 616 17.73 -3.22 42.27
C SER A 616 16.26 -3.31 41.85
N GLU A 617 15.42 -2.35 42.28
CA GLU A 617 13.99 -2.31 41.88
C GLU A 617 13.87 -1.96 40.36
N ALA A 618 14.63 -0.99 39.89
CA ALA A 618 14.65 -0.65 38.46
C ALA A 618 15.11 -1.84 37.59
N LEU A 619 16.19 -2.55 37.99
CA LEU A 619 16.67 -3.73 37.26
C LEU A 619 15.66 -4.88 37.27
N ARG A 620 14.90 -5.05 38.36
CA ARG A 620 13.84 -6.04 38.42
C ARG A 620 12.72 -5.75 37.42
N ILE A 621 12.24 -4.50 37.38
CA ILE A 621 11.22 -4.05 36.42
C ILE A 621 11.73 -4.25 34.99
N PHE A 622 12.98 -3.85 34.72
CA PHE A 622 13.61 -4.03 33.42
C PHE A 622 13.64 -5.51 32.97
N ARG A 623 14.07 -6.40 33.86
CA ARG A 623 14.12 -7.83 33.55
C ARG A 623 12.74 -8.39 33.21
N THR A 624 11.70 -8.00 33.96
CA THR A 624 10.32 -8.39 33.67
C THR A 624 9.86 -7.83 32.32
N CYS A 625 10.17 -6.56 31.99
CA CYS A 625 9.87 -5.99 30.67
C CYS A 625 10.56 -6.74 29.54
N CYS A 626 11.86 -7.05 29.69
CA CYS A 626 12.59 -7.84 28.71
C CYS A 626 12.02 -9.25 28.51
N ALA A 627 11.55 -9.90 29.61
CA ALA A 627 10.91 -11.21 29.51
C ALA A 627 9.56 -11.13 28.80
N VAL A 628 8.76 -10.08 29.03
CA VAL A 628 7.50 -9.84 28.32
C VAL A 628 7.76 -9.57 26.83
N LEU A 629 8.75 -8.76 26.50
CA LEU A 629 9.14 -8.52 25.11
C LEU A 629 9.55 -9.82 24.40
N GLY A 630 10.40 -10.62 25.06
CA GLY A 630 10.84 -11.91 24.53
C GLY A 630 9.70 -12.90 24.33
N GLY A 631 8.83 -13.03 25.33
CA GLY A 631 7.63 -13.87 25.23
C GLY A 631 6.66 -13.40 24.16
N SER A 632 6.42 -12.09 24.07
CA SER A 632 5.59 -11.50 23.01
C SER A 632 6.17 -11.76 21.62
N ALA A 633 7.51 -11.64 21.47
CA ALA A 633 8.19 -11.95 20.22
C ALA A 633 7.95 -13.40 19.79
N CYS A 634 8.08 -14.36 20.71
CA CYS A 634 7.80 -15.77 20.40
C CYS A 634 6.35 -16.00 19.96
N ILE A 635 5.40 -15.35 20.64
CA ILE A 635 3.97 -15.47 20.31
C ILE A 635 3.68 -14.86 18.92
N ILE A 636 4.23 -13.67 18.63
CA ILE A 636 4.04 -12.98 17.35
C ILE A 636 4.54 -13.87 16.21
N ILE A 637 5.74 -14.42 16.33
CA ILE A 637 6.29 -15.30 15.27
C ILE A 637 5.47 -16.59 15.14
N ALA A 638 5.00 -17.17 16.24
CA ALA A 638 4.16 -18.37 16.19
C ALA A 638 2.80 -18.11 15.50
N VAL A 639 2.24 -16.90 15.61
CA VAL A 639 0.94 -16.55 15.04
C VAL A 639 1.05 -15.97 13.63
N TYR A 640 2.03 -15.10 13.39
CA TYR A 640 2.12 -14.32 12.15
C TYR A 640 3.31 -14.70 11.26
N GLY A 641 4.26 -15.49 11.75
CA GLY A 641 5.46 -15.89 11.01
C GLY A 641 6.50 -14.77 10.79
N ALA A 642 6.16 -13.50 11.01
CA ALA A 642 7.03 -12.35 10.78
C ALA A 642 6.71 -11.16 11.70
N PHE A 643 7.69 -10.26 11.88
CA PHE A 643 7.50 -9.01 12.62
C PHE A 643 7.12 -7.87 11.68
N SER A 644 5.94 -7.30 11.84
CA SER A 644 5.57 -6.02 11.22
C SER A 644 6.03 -4.82 12.07
N ILE A 645 6.05 -3.64 11.47
CA ILE A 645 6.29 -2.37 12.16
C ILE A 645 5.28 -2.17 13.30
N PHE A 646 4.04 -2.57 13.09
CA PHE A 646 2.95 -2.44 14.06
C PHE A 646 3.13 -3.33 15.29
N HIS A 647 3.69 -4.52 15.13
CA HIS A 647 4.09 -5.38 16.25
C HIS A 647 5.16 -4.71 17.11
N ILE A 648 6.18 -4.09 16.48
CA ILE A 648 7.27 -3.41 17.21
C ILE A 648 6.72 -2.23 18.03
N VAL A 649 5.86 -1.40 17.43
CA VAL A 649 5.20 -0.30 18.14
C VAL A 649 4.30 -0.80 19.26
N ALA A 650 3.54 -1.87 19.03
CA ALA A 650 2.69 -2.48 20.03
C ALA A 650 3.49 -3.07 21.21
N MET A 651 4.67 -3.65 20.94
CA MET A 651 5.58 -4.12 22.00
C MET A 651 6.09 -2.98 22.89
N ALA A 652 6.37 -1.79 22.31
CA ALA A 652 6.71 -0.61 23.08
C ALA A 652 5.55 -0.15 23.99
N LEU A 653 4.31 -0.24 23.49
CA LEU A 653 3.10 0.00 24.29
C LEU A 653 3.00 -0.93 25.47
N VAL A 654 3.20 -2.23 25.25
CA VAL A 654 3.14 -3.26 26.32
C VAL A 654 4.12 -2.93 27.44
N VAL A 655 5.34 -2.50 27.08
CA VAL A 655 6.34 -2.10 28.06
C VAL A 655 5.91 -0.85 28.85
N GLY A 656 5.44 0.19 28.13
CA GLY A 656 4.97 1.42 28.79
C GLY A 656 3.89 1.15 29.83
N ILE A 657 2.84 0.43 29.43
CA ILE A 657 1.74 0.04 30.33
C ILE A 657 2.22 -0.85 31.47
N GLY A 658 3.07 -1.81 31.13
CA GLY A 658 3.56 -2.80 32.09
C GLY A 658 4.43 -2.19 33.18
N VAL A 659 5.27 -1.19 32.82
CA VAL A 659 6.05 -0.41 33.80
C VAL A 659 5.13 0.29 34.78
N ASP A 660 4.04 0.91 34.34
CA ASP A 660 3.09 1.61 35.19
C ASP A 660 2.43 0.66 36.20
N TYR A 661 2.04 -0.53 35.78
CA TYR A 661 1.44 -1.54 36.68
C TYR A 661 2.42 -2.08 37.70
N ASP A 662 3.64 -2.40 37.30
CA ASP A 662 4.67 -2.89 38.25
C ASP A 662 5.10 -1.79 39.23
N LEU A 663 5.20 -0.52 38.76
CA LEU A 663 5.45 0.63 39.63
C LEU A 663 4.40 0.83 40.72
N ILE A 664 3.13 0.77 40.35
CA ILE A 664 2.02 0.99 41.31
C ILE A 664 1.89 -0.18 42.28
N LEU A 665 2.03 -1.44 41.79
CA LEU A 665 1.91 -2.63 42.62
C LEU A 665 3.06 -2.75 43.64
N THR A 666 4.27 -2.33 43.26
CA THR A 666 5.47 -2.53 44.09
C THR A 666 5.91 -1.29 44.86
N GLY A 667 5.59 -0.09 44.34
CA GLY A 667 5.98 1.18 44.94
C GLY A 667 5.17 1.61 46.15
N MET A 668 4.00 0.99 46.41
CA MET A 668 3.13 1.30 47.54
C MET A 668 3.23 0.19 48.59
N LYS A 669 4.07 0.41 49.61
CA LYS A 669 4.31 -0.54 50.68
C LYS A 669 3.31 -0.32 51.84
N GLY A 670 2.68 -1.39 52.33
CA GLY A 670 1.72 -1.40 53.45
C GLY A 670 0.45 -2.18 53.11
N ASP A 671 -0.07 -2.97 54.06
CA ASP A 671 -1.15 -3.98 53.82
C ASP A 671 -2.44 -3.40 53.21
N LYS A 672 -2.88 -2.23 53.72
CA LYS A 672 -4.09 -1.56 53.16
C LYS A 672 -3.85 -0.92 51.79
N ASP A 673 -2.64 -0.45 51.53
CA ASP A 673 -2.30 0.24 50.27
C ASP A 673 -2.01 -0.75 49.16
N SER A 674 -1.39 -1.89 49.48
CA SER A 674 -1.20 -2.99 48.55
C SER A 674 -2.53 -3.49 47.95
N LYS A 675 -3.56 -3.67 48.80
CA LYS A 675 -4.92 -4.06 48.34
C LYS A 675 -5.58 -2.97 47.48
N THR A 676 -5.37 -1.70 47.82
CA THR A 676 -5.93 -0.56 47.04
C THR A 676 -5.23 -0.42 45.72
N SER A 677 -3.90 -0.51 45.68
CA SER A 677 -3.10 -0.53 44.45
C SER A 677 -3.48 -1.70 43.56
N ALA A 678 -3.63 -2.90 44.13
CA ALA A 678 -4.04 -4.08 43.39
C ALA A 678 -5.44 -3.94 42.74
N ARG A 679 -6.38 -3.27 43.42
CA ARG A 679 -7.70 -2.98 42.87
C ARG A 679 -7.65 -1.94 41.74
N SER A 680 -6.87 -0.88 41.91
CA SER A 680 -6.72 0.14 40.86
C SER A 680 -6.06 -0.44 39.60
N VAL A 681 -5.02 -1.25 39.78
CA VAL A 681 -4.37 -1.94 38.63
C VAL A 681 -5.34 -2.92 37.93
N PHE A 682 -6.20 -3.63 38.72
CA PHE A 682 -7.24 -4.49 38.14
C PHE A 682 -8.21 -3.71 37.26
N VAL A 683 -8.66 -2.53 37.70
CA VAL A 683 -9.56 -1.69 36.89
C VAL A 683 -8.87 -1.17 35.65
N CYS A 684 -7.63 -0.68 35.78
CA CYS A 684 -6.82 -0.17 34.66
C CYS A 684 -6.50 -1.28 33.66
N ALA A 685 -5.99 -2.42 34.13
CA ALA A 685 -5.68 -3.55 33.25
C ALA A 685 -6.94 -4.09 32.54
N GLY A 686 -8.08 -4.12 33.22
CA GLY A 686 -9.36 -4.50 32.63
C GLY A 686 -9.80 -3.53 31.53
N SER A 687 -9.69 -2.21 31.73
CA SER A 687 -10.03 -1.20 30.73
C SER A 687 -9.15 -1.33 29.49
N THR A 688 -7.84 -1.50 29.69
CA THR A 688 -6.87 -1.64 28.60
C THR A 688 -7.05 -2.96 27.85
N LEU A 689 -7.22 -4.08 28.57
CA LEU A 689 -7.47 -5.37 27.95
C LEU A 689 -8.77 -5.39 27.13
N ILE A 690 -9.86 -4.79 27.62
CA ILE A 690 -11.12 -4.69 26.87
C ILE A 690 -10.90 -3.91 25.57
N ALA A 691 -10.24 -2.76 25.64
CA ALA A 691 -9.98 -1.94 24.47
C ALA A 691 -9.16 -2.70 23.40
N PHE A 692 -8.03 -3.30 23.80
CA PHE A 692 -7.15 -3.99 22.86
C PHE A 692 -7.68 -5.36 22.42
N LEU A 693 -8.47 -6.04 23.24
CA LEU A 693 -9.15 -7.28 22.84
C LEU A 693 -10.18 -7.01 21.73
N VAL A 694 -10.93 -5.91 21.80
CA VAL A 694 -11.82 -5.53 20.69
C VAL A 694 -11.04 -5.20 19.43
N LEU A 695 -9.91 -4.49 19.56
CA LEU A 695 -9.03 -4.22 18.41
C LEU A 695 -8.42 -5.50 17.83
N SER A 696 -8.13 -6.51 18.66
CA SER A 696 -7.60 -7.81 18.18
C SER A 696 -8.63 -8.62 17.38
N LEU A 697 -9.90 -8.29 17.46
CA LEU A 697 -10.99 -8.89 16.69
C LEU A 697 -11.36 -8.05 15.45
N SER A 698 -10.64 -6.96 15.20
CA SER A 698 -10.89 -6.08 14.05
C SER A 698 -10.51 -6.77 12.74
N GLU A 699 -11.31 -6.53 11.71
CA GLU A 699 -11.03 -6.93 10.33
C GLU A 699 -9.89 -6.10 9.71
N VAL A 700 -9.55 -4.95 10.31
CA VAL A 700 -8.42 -4.10 9.89
C VAL A 700 -7.13 -4.69 10.41
N GLN A 701 -6.27 -5.16 9.51
CA GLN A 701 -5.05 -5.89 9.85
C GLN A 701 -4.13 -5.14 10.83
N ILE A 702 -3.97 -3.83 10.65
CA ILE A 702 -3.16 -2.98 11.54
C ILE A 702 -3.71 -3.02 12.97
N LEU A 703 -5.03 -2.83 13.12
CA LEU A 703 -5.69 -2.86 14.43
C LEU A 703 -5.65 -4.25 15.07
N HIS A 704 -5.83 -5.29 14.25
CA HIS A 704 -5.71 -6.69 14.65
C HIS A 704 -4.31 -6.99 15.21
N GLN A 705 -3.25 -6.62 14.49
CA GLN A 705 -1.87 -6.84 14.91
C GLN A 705 -1.53 -6.11 16.21
N ILE A 706 -1.89 -4.82 16.31
CA ILE A 706 -1.69 -4.03 17.54
C ILE A 706 -2.50 -4.62 18.70
N GLY A 707 -3.79 -4.87 18.47
CA GLY A 707 -4.70 -5.41 19.48
C GLY A 707 -4.24 -6.74 20.04
N THR A 708 -3.88 -7.68 19.19
CA THR A 708 -3.39 -9.01 19.56
C THR A 708 -2.08 -8.93 20.35
N THR A 709 -1.11 -8.14 19.84
CA THR A 709 0.20 -7.99 20.49
C THR A 709 0.06 -7.39 21.89
N VAL A 710 -0.72 -6.30 22.01
CA VAL A 710 -0.92 -5.64 23.31
C VAL A 710 -1.69 -6.53 24.27
N THR A 711 -2.76 -7.18 23.81
CA THR A 711 -3.55 -8.08 24.67
C THR A 711 -2.70 -9.22 25.24
N MET A 712 -1.96 -9.92 24.38
CA MET A 712 -1.09 -11.03 24.80
C MET A 712 0.08 -10.56 25.67
N GLY A 713 0.71 -9.45 25.28
CA GLY A 713 1.81 -8.85 26.07
C GLY A 713 1.37 -8.40 27.47
N LEU A 714 0.20 -7.76 27.58
CA LEU A 714 -0.34 -7.34 28.87
C LEU A 714 -0.75 -8.53 29.75
N MET A 715 -1.36 -9.57 29.17
CA MET A 715 -1.66 -10.79 29.92
C MET A 715 -0.38 -11.43 30.48
N LEU A 716 0.67 -11.51 29.69
CA LEU A 716 1.98 -12.02 30.13
C LEU A 716 2.60 -11.11 31.20
N MET A 717 2.50 -9.79 31.04
CA MET A 717 2.99 -8.81 32.01
C MET A 717 2.27 -8.96 33.35
N LEU A 718 0.94 -9.02 33.35
CA LEU A 718 0.15 -9.23 34.57
C LEU A 718 0.51 -10.56 35.23
N PHE A 719 0.66 -11.63 34.45
CA PHE A 719 1.05 -12.93 34.99
C PHE A 719 2.40 -12.87 35.71
N LEU A 720 3.43 -12.28 35.06
CA LEU A 720 4.77 -12.17 35.66
C LEU A 720 4.78 -11.21 36.87
N THR A 721 4.00 -10.13 36.84
CA THR A 721 3.93 -9.19 37.95
C THR A 721 3.20 -9.80 39.17
N LEU A 722 2.08 -10.50 38.96
CA LEU A 722 1.35 -11.19 40.01
C LEU A 722 2.14 -12.32 40.68
N ALA A 723 3.01 -12.99 39.93
CA ALA A 723 3.91 -14.00 40.48
C ALA A 723 4.95 -13.44 41.49
N GLN A 724 5.05 -12.10 41.66
CA GLN A 724 5.91 -11.46 42.68
C GLN A 724 5.21 -11.16 44.02
N THR A 725 3.90 -10.96 43.98
CA THR A 725 3.17 -10.38 45.14
C THR A 725 3.11 -11.32 46.35
N LYS A 726 3.24 -12.60 46.16
CA LYS A 726 3.12 -13.57 47.27
C LYS A 726 4.37 -13.69 48.16
N ARG A 727 5.55 -13.33 47.66
CA ARG A 727 6.82 -13.38 48.43
C ARG A 727 6.96 -12.26 49.46
N ASN A 728 6.18 -11.18 49.36
CA ASN A 728 6.25 -10.03 50.25
C ASN A 728 5.25 -10.12 51.44
N GLU A 729 4.37 -11.13 51.51
CA GLU A 729 3.47 -11.33 52.62
C GLU A 729 4.05 -12.21 53.72
N ASP A 730 5.15 -12.95 53.44
CA ASP A 730 5.81 -13.84 54.41
C ASP A 730 7.08 -13.24 55.03
N LEU A 731 7.42 -11.96 54.77
CA LEU A 731 8.48 -11.19 55.42
C LEU A 731 7.90 -9.96 56.11
#